data_636389911ce93e91762c70618e4cdbd7
#
_entry.id   636389911ce93e91762c70618e4cdbd7
#
_cell.length_a   1.000
_cell.length_b   1.000
_cell.length_c   1.000
_cell.angle_alpha   90.00
_cell.angle_beta   90.00
_cell.angle_gamma   90.00
#
_symmetry.space_group_name_H-M   'P 1'
#
loop_
_entity.id
_entity.type
_entity.pdbx_description
1 polymer ?
#
loop_
_entity_poly.entity_id
_entity_poly.type
_entity_poly.pdbx_seq_one_letter_code
_entity_poly.pdbx_strand_id
1 'polypeptide(L)'
;MSKVKTALLCLAFSAPALPAAAAEDLQKIYADAALQWLDGRPEDAAGALKYVVYRSSDQDLNAAALRDLAVLFAESGKNAEALAYLAKGEMLSPGDFYIHFEKGWNLLSLEKFQDARASFEKAVMLTADQDLTSQARFGAAVAEPDLGGPSDAIEELRSVYTRYPYLLSPSAQLISANLERLKKRPHALNFIKEALTYDPRNIQAELDLARLYEDSDFYVPAWQTYYTLADMEPGEPFFAQKEKKLRKYVKGKLDNLLYWARMAWPAHREPLPVEAGPKVKVGLYADKSGVPSLINNFSFICATDFRLVDTRLGPIAEGRGGMQWTVSYDEMNRVYQVRDSMDSAAHTTTNSLRIVPKAAGGVILIKNPELPGAHGVNRSDKEVSGELLALVREKGFWLINETSLEHMVSPVSSRLSDGSRLPEHLKAIAVTVRTRLTRLARLLSHESREYHLCDSEHCLPYPGLQAESSPSSEGALATKGEVLLSGDSLAPADLHRACGGFTSSGVSDGGRPLPRLTPFNFYAHTVKGPPGELLCLSEDKTVSSDVYWTLLLEPKWIENRLNRTHKVGYLKALVPLARTPDGKLKSLRAEGTAGTAILEGAPAIAAALGSGALRSGLFSIRPVFRGKYPKFFLLRGIGTGDGNGLCLLGAGGLAKARGAKYRDILRHYFPLYKVGKAR
;
A
#
# COMPACT_ATOMS: atom_id res chain seq x y z
N MET A 1 -70.99 71.89 34.87
CA MET A 1 -70.57 71.29 33.53
C MET A 1 -69.18 71.69 33.24
N SER A 2 -68.15 70.88 33.53
CA SER A 2 -66.77 71.20 33.31
C SER A 2 -66.08 69.96 32.76
N LYS A 3 -65.44 70.11 31.60
CA LYS A 3 -64.72 69.03 30.90
C LYS A 3 -63.32 68.94 31.53
N VAL A 4 -62.98 67.78 32.09
CA VAL A 4 -61.61 67.41 32.47
C VAL A 4 -60.95 66.73 31.27
N LYS A 5 -59.90 67.34 30.76
CA LYS A 5 -59.04 66.70 29.76
C LYS A 5 -57.91 65.96 30.47
N THR A 6 -57.89 64.66 30.32
CA THR A 6 -56.79 63.77 30.79
C THR A 6 -55.71 63.77 29.72
N ALA A 7 -54.51 64.25 30.01
CA ALA A 7 -53.33 64.15 29.17
C ALA A 7 -52.59 62.84 29.50
N LEU A 8 -52.49 61.92 28.55
CA LEU A 8 -51.61 60.72 28.63
C LEU A 8 -50.18 61.12 28.29
N LEU A 9 -49.30 61.08 29.28
CA LEU A 9 -47.84 61.20 29.08
C LEU A 9 -47.31 59.82 28.65
N CYS A 10 -46.93 59.66 27.39
CA CYS A 10 -46.15 58.51 26.94
C CYS A 10 -44.67 58.72 27.34
N LEU A 11 -44.25 58.00 28.40
CA LEU A 11 -42.86 57.83 28.74
C LEU A 11 -42.29 56.74 27.81
N ALA A 12 -41.53 57.14 26.79
CA ALA A 12 -40.70 56.24 25.98
C ALA A 12 -39.49 55.83 26.82
N PHE A 13 -39.54 54.61 27.34
CA PHE A 13 -38.36 53.92 27.86
C PHE A 13 -37.47 53.54 26.65
N SER A 14 -36.41 54.26 26.41
CA SER A 14 -35.28 53.79 25.57
C SER A 14 -34.55 52.71 26.36
N ALA A 15 -34.83 51.45 26.09
CA ALA A 15 -33.99 50.37 26.53
C ALA A 15 -32.58 50.53 25.89
N PRO A 16 -31.52 50.44 26.69
CA PRO A 16 -30.19 50.44 26.10
C PRO A 16 -30.08 49.24 25.15
N ALA A 17 -29.70 49.49 23.90
CA ALA A 17 -29.36 48.41 22.98
C ALA A 17 -28.24 47.59 23.62
N LEU A 18 -28.52 46.35 23.98
CA LEU A 18 -27.49 45.39 24.31
C LEU A 18 -26.49 45.38 23.15
N PRO A 19 -25.17 45.41 23.43
CA PRO A 19 -24.19 45.29 22.37
C PRO A 19 -24.50 43.99 21.60
N ALA A 20 -24.61 44.09 20.27
CA ALA A 20 -24.75 42.93 19.39
C ALA A 20 -23.64 41.96 19.78
N ALA A 21 -23.98 40.87 20.41
CA ALA A 21 -23.05 39.74 20.61
C ALA A 21 -22.43 39.50 19.25
N ALA A 22 -21.10 39.50 19.17
CA ALA A 22 -20.38 39.28 17.94
C ALA A 22 -21.03 38.06 17.25
N ALA A 23 -21.46 38.27 16.00
CA ALA A 23 -22.14 37.21 15.25
C ALA A 23 -21.21 36.01 15.28
N GLU A 24 -21.68 34.94 15.90
CA GLU A 24 -20.89 33.72 16.12
C GLU A 24 -20.52 33.16 14.76
N ASP A 25 -19.21 32.97 14.50
CA ASP A 25 -18.72 32.50 13.20
C ASP A 25 -18.97 30.99 13.10
N LEU A 26 -20.18 30.63 12.65
CA LEU A 26 -20.60 29.24 12.47
C LEU A 26 -19.76 28.47 11.45
N GLN A 27 -19.18 29.17 10.46
CA GLN A 27 -18.23 28.60 9.53
C GLN A 27 -16.92 28.19 10.24
N LYS A 28 -16.48 28.97 11.20
CA LYS A 28 -15.32 28.64 12.02
C LYS A 28 -15.60 27.42 12.91
N ILE A 29 -16.78 27.39 13.58
CA ILE A 29 -17.18 26.24 14.40
C ILE A 29 -17.26 24.96 13.56
N TYR A 30 -17.83 25.03 12.36
CA TYR A 30 -17.86 23.92 11.41
C TYR A 30 -16.44 23.47 11.03
N ALA A 31 -15.57 24.42 10.78
CA ALA A 31 -14.18 24.15 10.45
C ALA A 31 -13.40 23.52 11.62
N ASP A 32 -13.65 23.97 12.85
CA ASP A 32 -13.01 23.42 14.06
C ASP A 32 -13.53 22.02 14.38
N ALA A 33 -14.80 21.69 14.07
CA ALA A 33 -15.33 20.35 14.17
C ALA A 33 -14.55 19.33 13.32
N ALA A 34 -14.12 19.72 12.12
CA ALA A 34 -13.27 18.86 11.29
C ALA A 34 -11.90 18.57 11.93
N LEU A 35 -11.29 19.58 12.59
CA LEU A 35 -10.05 19.38 13.34
C LEU A 35 -10.25 18.48 14.56
N GLN A 36 -11.34 18.64 15.29
CA GLN A 36 -11.67 17.79 16.43
C GLN A 36 -11.82 16.33 16.01
N TRP A 37 -12.45 16.05 14.86
CA TRP A 37 -12.54 14.70 14.30
C TRP A 37 -11.16 14.13 13.95
N LEU A 38 -10.30 14.90 13.27
CA LEU A 38 -8.94 14.46 12.96
C LEU A 38 -8.14 14.14 14.23
N ASP A 39 -8.30 14.96 15.29
CA ASP A 39 -7.62 14.80 16.57
C ASP A 39 -8.16 13.63 17.43
N GLY A 40 -9.18 12.89 16.94
CA GLY A 40 -9.76 11.76 17.68
C GLY A 40 -10.76 12.17 18.75
N ARG A 41 -11.44 13.29 18.56
CA ARG A 41 -12.51 13.82 19.44
C ARG A 41 -13.85 13.85 18.67
N PRO A 42 -14.36 12.66 18.21
CA PRO A 42 -15.54 12.61 17.37
C PRO A 42 -16.82 13.07 18.10
N GLU A 43 -16.90 12.93 19.44
CA GLU A 43 -18.03 13.40 20.23
C GLU A 43 -18.07 14.94 20.26
N ASP A 44 -16.91 15.60 20.43
CA ASP A 44 -16.81 17.07 20.40
C ASP A 44 -17.16 17.58 19.00
N ALA A 45 -16.62 16.95 17.96
CA ALA A 45 -16.95 17.25 16.57
C ALA A 45 -18.46 17.13 16.30
N ALA A 46 -19.08 16.05 16.76
CA ALA A 46 -20.53 15.86 16.63
C ALA A 46 -21.32 16.93 17.41
N GLY A 47 -20.86 17.33 18.60
CA GLY A 47 -21.45 18.41 19.39
C GLY A 47 -21.42 19.74 18.64
N ALA A 48 -20.26 20.10 18.09
CA ALA A 48 -20.06 21.33 17.30
C ALA A 48 -20.90 21.34 16.00
N LEU A 49 -20.95 20.23 15.28
CA LEU A 49 -21.80 20.10 14.07
C LEU A 49 -23.31 20.20 14.39
N LYS A 50 -23.77 19.59 15.50
CA LYS A 50 -25.17 19.75 15.97
C LYS A 50 -25.49 21.20 16.30
N TYR A 51 -24.55 21.90 16.92
CA TYR A 51 -24.70 23.31 17.23
C TYR A 51 -24.82 24.15 15.95
N VAL A 52 -24.00 23.88 14.94
CA VAL A 52 -24.08 24.52 13.62
C VAL A 52 -25.46 24.31 13.00
N VAL A 53 -25.96 23.07 12.94
CA VAL A 53 -27.30 22.75 12.40
C VAL A 53 -28.41 23.47 13.15
N TYR A 54 -28.28 23.62 14.47
CA TYR A 54 -29.28 24.28 15.29
C TYR A 54 -29.31 25.81 15.10
N ARG A 55 -28.13 26.45 14.91
CA ARG A 55 -27.98 27.92 14.90
C ARG A 55 -27.98 28.52 13.52
N SER A 56 -27.61 27.74 12.49
CA SER A 56 -27.45 28.26 11.13
C SER A 56 -28.79 28.37 10.41
N SER A 57 -28.98 29.49 9.70
CA SER A 57 -30.03 29.66 8.68
C SER A 57 -29.51 29.34 7.25
N ASP A 58 -28.22 29.11 7.09
CA ASP A 58 -27.60 28.76 5.82
C ASP A 58 -27.87 27.28 5.51
N GLN A 59 -28.62 27.02 4.42
CA GLN A 59 -29.03 25.67 4.03
C GLN A 59 -27.85 24.84 3.57
N ASP A 60 -26.85 25.42 2.89
CA ASP A 60 -25.68 24.70 2.39
C ASP A 60 -24.79 24.26 3.56
N LEU A 61 -24.57 25.13 4.53
CA LEU A 61 -23.83 24.82 5.76
C LEU A 61 -24.54 23.74 6.57
N ASN A 62 -25.85 23.81 6.68
CA ASN A 62 -26.66 22.79 7.37
C ASN A 62 -26.57 21.43 6.64
N ALA A 63 -26.70 21.42 5.32
CA ALA A 63 -26.58 20.18 4.53
C ALA A 63 -25.18 19.56 4.69
N ALA A 64 -24.12 20.38 4.68
CA ALA A 64 -22.75 19.91 4.91
C ALA A 64 -22.60 19.31 6.31
N ALA A 65 -23.03 20.01 7.35
CA ALA A 65 -22.95 19.54 8.75
C ALA A 65 -23.76 18.25 8.99
N LEU A 66 -24.93 18.11 8.35
CA LEU A 66 -25.75 16.88 8.45
C LEU A 66 -25.08 15.68 7.78
N ARG A 67 -24.39 15.88 6.64
CA ARG A 67 -23.61 14.81 5.99
C ARG A 67 -22.41 14.38 6.86
N ASP A 68 -21.68 15.34 7.43
CA ASP A 68 -20.58 15.04 8.34
C ASP A 68 -21.06 14.28 9.59
N LEU A 69 -22.17 14.70 10.20
CA LEU A 69 -22.79 13.98 11.32
C LEU A 69 -23.14 12.54 10.95
N ALA A 70 -23.74 12.34 9.78
CA ALA A 70 -24.12 11.00 9.33
C ALA A 70 -22.89 10.09 9.19
N VAL A 71 -21.79 10.58 8.62
CA VAL A 71 -20.54 9.81 8.49
C VAL A 71 -19.94 9.50 9.87
N LEU A 72 -19.87 10.49 10.78
CA LEU A 72 -19.35 10.29 12.14
C LEU A 72 -20.12 9.22 12.91
N PHE A 73 -21.45 9.25 12.85
CA PHE A 73 -22.28 8.25 13.53
C PHE A 73 -22.15 6.87 12.87
N ALA A 74 -22.07 6.81 11.54
CA ALA A 74 -21.86 5.55 10.81
C ALA A 74 -20.47 4.92 11.12
N GLU A 75 -19.39 5.71 11.16
CA GLU A 75 -18.06 5.25 11.55
C GLU A 75 -18.04 4.71 13.00
N SER A 76 -18.87 5.27 13.88
CA SER A 76 -19.01 4.83 15.27
C SER A 76 -19.98 3.63 15.44
N GLY A 77 -20.52 3.09 14.35
CA GLY A 77 -21.49 1.98 14.36
C GLY A 77 -22.92 2.39 14.78
N LYS A 78 -23.18 3.68 14.97
CA LYS A 78 -24.49 4.23 15.35
C LYS A 78 -25.35 4.48 14.11
N ASN A 79 -25.64 3.40 13.35
CA ASN A 79 -26.28 3.48 12.04
C ASN A 79 -27.72 4.05 12.08
N ALA A 80 -28.46 3.84 13.19
CA ALA A 80 -29.81 4.40 13.33
C ALA A 80 -29.78 5.94 13.48
N GLU A 81 -28.84 6.47 14.25
CA GLU A 81 -28.63 7.91 14.39
C GLU A 81 -28.11 8.51 13.07
N ALA A 82 -27.21 7.83 12.38
CA ALA A 82 -26.76 8.25 11.05
C ALA A 82 -27.93 8.40 10.06
N LEU A 83 -28.85 7.44 10.03
CA LEU A 83 -30.07 7.50 9.21
C LEU A 83 -30.97 8.69 9.57
N ALA A 84 -31.07 9.06 10.85
CA ALA A 84 -31.85 10.22 11.28
C ALA A 84 -31.25 11.54 10.73
N TYR A 85 -29.93 11.67 10.69
CA TYR A 85 -29.27 12.83 10.08
C TYR A 85 -29.38 12.84 8.57
N LEU A 86 -29.25 11.67 7.91
CA LEU A 86 -29.47 11.54 6.47
C LEU A 86 -30.92 11.90 6.07
N ALA A 87 -31.92 11.53 6.87
CA ALA A 87 -33.29 11.92 6.61
C ALA A 87 -33.49 13.45 6.69
N LYS A 88 -32.85 14.13 7.63
CA LYS A 88 -32.88 15.61 7.69
C LYS A 88 -32.12 16.23 6.49
N GLY A 89 -31.00 15.66 6.09
CA GLY A 89 -30.24 16.09 4.92
C GLY A 89 -31.05 15.93 3.62
N GLU A 90 -31.80 14.82 3.48
CA GLU A 90 -32.69 14.58 2.34
C GLU A 90 -33.79 15.67 2.19
N MET A 91 -34.29 16.19 3.31
CA MET A 91 -35.27 17.29 3.26
C MET A 91 -34.66 18.58 2.70
N LEU A 92 -33.37 18.84 2.92
CA LEU A 92 -32.67 20.01 2.40
C LEU A 92 -32.14 19.78 0.96
N SER A 93 -31.72 18.57 0.65
CA SER A 93 -31.07 18.21 -0.63
C SER A 93 -31.58 16.87 -1.14
N PRO A 94 -32.83 16.77 -1.62
CA PRO A 94 -33.45 15.49 -2.02
C PRO A 94 -32.80 14.83 -3.23
N GLY A 95 -32.03 15.59 -4.03
CA GLY A 95 -31.28 15.13 -5.20
C GLY A 95 -29.84 14.74 -4.92
N ASP A 96 -29.40 14.71 -3.66
CA ASP A 96 -28.01 14.38 -3.34
C ASP A 96 -27.76 12.86 -3.39
N PHE A 97 -26.92 12.45 -4.33
CA PHE A 97 -26.49 11.06 -4.50
C PHE A 97 -25.99 10.45 -3.18
N TYR A 98 -25.10 11.15 -2.47
CA TYR A 98 -24.44 10.61 -1.29
C TYR A 98 -25.40 10.35 -0.12
N ILE A 99 -26.47 11.12 0.01
CA ILE A 99 -27.48 10.88 1.04
C ILE A 99 -28.12 9.49 0.85
N HIS A 100 -28.55 9.17 -0.37
CA HIS A 100 -29.17 7.89 -0.66
C HIS A 100 -28.16 6.73 -0.66
N PHE A 101 -26.95 6.98 -1.15
CA PHE A 101 -25.86 6.03 -1.09
C PHE A 101 -25.51 5.65 0.36
N GLU A 102 -25.37 6.64 1.25
CA GLU A 102 -25.12 6.41 2.68
C GLU A 102 -26.32 5.76 3.40
N LYS A 103 -27.56 6.13 3.06
CA LYS A 103 -28.75 5.44 3.57
C LYS A 103 -28.68 3.94 3.24
N GLY A 104 -28.33 3.59 2.01
CA GLY A 104 -28.17 2.20 1.60
C GLY A 104 -27.17 1.43 2.47
N TRP A 105 -25.99 1.96 2.69
CA TRP A 105 -24.98 1.31 3.53
C TRP A 105 -25.36 1.22 5.00
N ASN A 106 -25.97 2.26 5.59
CA ASN A 106 -26.45 2.21 6.98
C ASN A 106 -27.58 1.21 7.15
N LEU A 107 -28.50 1.12 6.18
CA LEU A 107 -29.59 0.12 6.18
C LEU A 107 -29.04 -1.31 6.04
N LEU A 108 -28.02 -1.53 5.20
CA LEU A 108 -27.31 -2.80 5.14
C LEU A 108 -26.70 -3.19 6.49
N SER A 109 -26.10 -2.23 7.18
CA SER A 109 -25.54 -2.48 8.53
C SER A 109 -26.61 -2.79 9.57
N LEU A 110 -27.88 -2.43 9.34
CA LEU A 110 -29.04 -2.77 10.15
C LEU A 110 -29.82 -3.98 9.61
N GLU A 111 -29.31 -4.68 8.61
CA GLU A 111 -29.90 -5.83 7.93
C GLU A 111 -31.30 -5.54 7.29
N LYS A 112 -31.57 -4.27 6.97
CA LYS A 112 -32.75 -3.83 6.23
C LYS A 112 -32.49 -3.89 4.74
N PHE A 113 -32.35 -5.11 4.21
CA PHE A 113 -31.83 -5.35 2.85
C PHE A 113 -32.68 -4.73 1.76
N GLN A 114 -34.02 -4.81 1.88
CA GLN A 114 -34.95 -4.26 0.88
C GLN A 114 -34.88 -2.73 0.82
N ASP A 115 -34.86 -2.06 1.98
CA ASP A 115 -34.74 -0.61 2.07
C ASP A 115 -33.35 -0.14 1.61
N ALA A 116 -32.31 -0.95 1.89
CA ALA A 116 -30.94 -0.68 1.42
C ALA A 116 -30.87 -0.71 -0.08
N ARG A 117 -31.40 -1.75 -0.73
CA ARG A 117 -31.48 -1.86 -2.19
C ARG A 117 -32.21 -0.66 -2.81
N ALA A 118 -33.41 -0.35 -2.31
CA ALA A 118 -34.21 0.79 -2.79
C ALA A 118 -33.44 2.13 -2.69
N SER A 119 -32.66 2.29 -1.60
CA SER A 119 -31.83 3.48 -1.41
C SER A 119 -30.68 3.55 -2.41
N PHE A 120 -30.02 2.43 -2.74
CA PHE A 120 -28.98 2.38 -3.77
C PHE A 120 -29.56 2.61 -5.18
N GLU A 121 -30.72 2.03 -5.50
CA GLU A 121 -31.41 2.26 -6.78
C GLU A 121 -31.79 3.75 -6.94
N LYS A 122 -32.25 4.40 -5.86
CA LYS A 122 -32.51 5.84 -5.89
C LYS A 122 -31.21 6.64 -6.09
N ALA A 123 -30.10 6.25 -5.46
CA ALA A 123 -28.79 6.86 -5.70
C ALA A 123 -28.37 6.75 -7.18
N VAL A 124 -28.57 5.59 -7.81
CA VAL A 124 -28.29 5.39 -9.25
C VAL A 124 -29.07 6.38 -10.13
N MET A 125 -30.34 6.66 -9.79
CA MET A 125 -31.20 7.58 -10.54
C MET A 125 -30.77 9.06 -10.40
N LEU A 126 -30.04 9.40 -9.32
CA LEU A 126 -29.67 10.78 -8.99
C LEU A 126 -28.31 11.20 -9.55
N THR A 127 -27.62 10.34 -10.29
CA THR A 127 -26.32 10.66 -10.87
C THR A 127 -26.19 10.19 -12.30
N ALA A 128 -25.57 11.02 -13.14
CA ALA A 128 -25.10 10.64 -14.47
C ALA A 128 -23.63 10.13 -14.45
N ASP A 129 -22.96 10.23 -13.31
CA ASP A 129 -21.60 9.80 -13.12
C ASP A 129 -21.52 8.26 -13.06
N GLN A 130 -20.81 7.67 -14.02
CA GLN A 130 -20.72 6.21 -14.15
C GLN A 130 -19.97 5.55 -12.97
N ASP A 131 -19.02 6.25 -12.37
CA ASP A 131 -18.24 5.75 -11.25
C ASP A 131 -19.13 5.67 -10.01
N LEU A 132 -19.89 6.72 -9.72
CA LEU A 132 -20.87 6.74 -8.62
C LEU A 132 -22.01 5.74 -8.85
N THR A 133 -22.50 5.62 -10.09
CA THR A 133 -23.47 4.60 -10.47
C THR A 133 -22.95 3.20 -10.15
N SER A 134 -21.71 2.90 -10.51
CA SER A 134 -21.08 1.59 -10.25
C SER A 134 -20.93 1.32 -8.76
N GLN A 135 -20.58 2.34 -7.96
CA GLN A 135 -20.51 2.22 -6.51
C GLN A 135 -21.87 1.91 -5.86
N ALA A 136 -22.93 2.57 -6.34
CA ALA A 136 -24.29 2.31 -5.83
C ALA A 136 -24.79 0.92 -6.24
N ARG A 137 -24.57 0.49 -7.48
CA ARG A 137 -24.90 -0.87 -7.95
C ARG A 137 -24.12 -1.94 -7.17
N PHE A 138 -22.84 -1.70 -6.88
CA PHE A 138 -22.07 -2.60 -6.01
C PHE A 138 -22.71 -2.73 -4.63
N GLY A 139 -23.18 -1.63 -4.03
CA GLY A 139 -23.93 -1.66 -2.78
C GLY A 139 -25.23 -2.47 -2.87
N ALA A 140 -26.02 -2.28 -3.93
CA ALA A 140 -27.22 -3.06 -4.21
C ALA A 140 -26.92 -4.55 -4.34
N ALA A 141 -25.87 -4.90 -5.10
CA ALA A 141 -25.42 -6.28 -5.27
C ALA A 141 -24.96 -6.95 -3.95
N VAL A 142 -24.42 -6.19 -3.02
CA VAL A 142 -24.10 -6.70 -1.66
C VAL A 142 -25.36 -7.03 -0.88
N ALA A 143 -26.48 -6.33 -1.07
CA ALA A 143 -27.77 -6.63 -0.44
C ALA A 143 -28.47 -7.85 -1.07
N GLU A 144 -28.27 -8.08 -2.36
CA GLU A 144 -29.06 -9.00 -3.19
C GLU A 144 -29.05 -10.47 -2.75
N PRO A 145 -27.93 -11.06 -2.23
CA PRO A 145 -27.92 -12.46 -1.82
C PRO A 145 -28.93 -12.82 -0.74
N ASP A 146 -29.46 -11.84 -0.04
CA ASP A 146 -30.44 -12.02 1.04
C ASP A 146 -31.87 -11.65 0.60
N LEU A 147 -32.05 -11.18 -0.63
CA LEU A 147 -33.32 -10.80 -1.26
C LEU A 147 -33.71 -11.77 -2.39
N GLY A 148 -33.10 -11.62 -3.57
CA GLY A 148 -33.35 -12.43 -4.75
C GLY A 148 -32.47 -13.68 -4.84
N GLY A 149 -31.39 -13.72 -4.07
CA GLY A 149 -30.50 -14.86 -3.98
C GLY A 149 -29.18 -14.69 -4.73
N PRO A 150 -28.33 -15.76 -4.72
CA PRO A 150 -27.00 -15.68 -5.29
C PRO A 150 -26.95 -15.43 -6.79
N SER A 151 -27.95 -15.86 -7.57
CA SER A 151 -27.98 -15.68 -9.03
C SER A 151 -28.18 -14.21 -9.40
N ASP A 152 -29.12 -13.54 -8.72
CA ASP A 152 -29.45 -12.13 -8.98
C ASP A 152 -28.29 -11.23 -8.55
N ALA A 153 -27.65 -11.56 -7.43
CA ALA A 153 -26.42 -10.90 -7.00
C ALA A 153 -25.28 -11.00 -8.04
N ILE A 154 -25.11 -12.17 -8.69
CA ILE A 154 -24.11 -12.35 -9.76
C ILE A 154 -24.44 -11.46 -10.96
N GLU A 155 -25.70 -11.37 -11.36
CA GLU A 155 -26.11 -10.53 -12.50
C GLU A 155 -25.84 -9.05 -12.23
N GLU A 156 -26.21 -8.56 -11.04
CA GLU A 156 -25.96 -7.17 -10.65
C GLU A 156 -24.44 -6.89 -10.58
N LEU A 157 -23.64 -7.77 -9.98
CA LEU A 157 -22.18 -7.65 -9.93
C LEU A 157 -21.55 -7.62 -11.33
N ARG A 158 -22.06 -8.40 -12.28
CA ARG A 158 -21.60 -8.36 -13.67
C ARG A 158 -21.84 -7.01 -14.33
N SER A 159 -22.91 -6.32 -13.99
CA SER A 159 -23.18 -4.98 -14.50
C SER A 159 -22.17 -3.93 -14.01
N VAL A 160 -21.66 -4.09 -12.79
CA VAL A 160 -20.58 -3.28 -12.19
C VAL A 160 -19.24 -3.63 -12.82
N TYR A 161 -18.97 -4.93 -12.97
CA TYR A 161 -17.73 -5.51 -13.43
C TYR A 161 -17.27 -5.00 -14.81
N THR A 162 -18.17 -4.66 -15.69
CA THR A 162 -17.83 -4.19 -17.05
C THR A 162 -17.55 -2.68 -17.15
N ARG A 163 -17.77 -1.92 -16.09
CA ARG A 163 -17.85 -0.45 -16.17
C ARG A 163 -16.89 0.33 -15.30
N TYR A 164 -16.44 -0.25 -14.18
CA TYR A 164 -15.64 0.48 -13.18
C TYR A 164 -14.42 -0.31 -12.72
N PRO A 165 -13.21 0.06 -13.15
CA PRO A 165 -11.98 -0.72 -12.89
C PRO A 165 -11.69 -0.99 -11.42
N TYR A 166 -12.01 -0.04 -10.53
CA TYR A 166 -11.70 -0.13 -9.10
C TYR A 166 -12.56 -1.12 -8.31
N LEU A 167 -13.68 -1.56 -8.89
CA LEU A 167 -14.56 -2.58 -8.30
C LEU A 167 -14.43 -3.94 -8.97
N LEU A 168 -13.54 -4.12 -9.96
CA LEU A 168 -13.38 -5.38 -10.67
C LEU A 168 -12.99 -6.52 -9.71
N SER A 169 -11.92 -6.33 -8.93
CA SER A 169 -11.46 -7.36 -8.00
C SER A 169 -12.50 -7.71 -6.93
N PRO A 170 -13.08 -6.78 -6.15
CA PRO A 170 -14.09 -7.11 -5.16
C PRO A 170 -15.38 -7.66 -5.77
N SER A 171 -15.77 -7.23 -6.97
CA SER A 171 -16.95 -7.80 -7.67
C SER A 171 -16.70 -9.25 -8.08
N ALA A 172 -15.56 -9.56 -8.69
CA ALA A 172 -15.19 -10.92 -9.05
C ALA A 172 -15.08 -11.83 -7.81
N GLN A 173 -14.56 -11.32 -6.70
CA GLN A 173 -14.52 -12.04 -5.42
C GLN A 173 -15.94 -12.36 -4.92
N LEU A 174 -16.87 -11.40 -4.93
CA LEU A 174 -18.26 -11.65 -4.53
C LEU A 174 -19.00 -12.57 -5.51
N ILE A 175 -18.73 -12.48 -6.81
CA ILE A 175 -19.27 -13.44 -7.81
C ILE A 175 -18.78 -14.85 -7.48
N SER A 176 -17.49 -15.02 -7.21
CA SER A 176 -16.92 -16.31 -6.79
C SER A 176 -17.64 -16.87 -5.56
N ALA A 177 -17.78 -16.07 -4.51
CA ALA A 177 -18.47 -16.48 -3.28
C ALA A 177 -19.94 -16.89 -3.51
N ASN A 178 -20.67 -16.19 -4.39
CA ASN A 178 -22.04 -16.56 -4.74
C ASN A 178 -22.12 -17.85 -5.62
N LEU A 179 -21.14 -18.06 -6.51
CA LEU A 179 -21.03 -19.28 -7.27
C LEU A 179 -20.72 -20.50 -6.38
N GLU A 180 -19.96 -20.33 -5.31
CA GLU A 180 -19.76 -21.38 -4.29
C GLU A 180 -21.07 -21.74 -3.59
N ARG A 181 -21.87 -20.75 -3.20
CA ARG A 181 -23.23 -20.98 -2.63
C ARG A 181 -24.12 -21.78 -3.59
N LEU A 182 -23.97 -21.57 -4.91
CA LEU A 182 -24.63 -22.31 -5.96
C LEU A 182 -23.95 -23.66 -6.29
N LYS A 183 -22.91 -24.06 -5.55
CA LYS A 183 -22.08 -25.27 -5.77
C LYS A 183 -21.43 -25.33 -7.16
N LYS A 184 -21.20 -24.18 -7.81
CA LYS A 184 -20.56 -24.03 -9.12
C LYS A 184 -19.05 -23.78 -8.97
N ARG A 185 -18.32 -24.65 -8.24
CA ARG A 185 -16.90 -24.47 -7.89
C ARG A 185 -15.96 -24.17 -9.08
N PRO A 186 -16.04 -24.87 -10.25
CA PRO A 186 -15.14 -24.55 -11.37
C PRO A 186 -15.29 -23.10 -11.86
N HIS A 187 -16.50 -22.57 -11.85
CA HIS A 187 -16.74 -21.17 -12.23
C HIS A 187 -16.27 -20.22 -11.12
N ALA A 188 -16.46 -20.58 -9.84
CA ALA A 188 -15.94 -19.81 -8.72
C ALA A 188 -14.40 -19.67 -8.80
N LEU A 189 -13.68 -20.76 -9.12
CA LEU A 189 -12.23 -20.73 -9.34
C LEU A 189 -11.80 -19.79 -10.45
N ASN A 190 -12.57 -19.66 -11.51
CA ASN A 190 -12.25 -18.73 -12.60
C ASN A 190 -12.38 -17.27 -12.12
N PHE A 191 -13.50 -16.92 -11.46
CA PHE A 191 -13.72 -15.56 -10.99
C PHE A 191 -12.77 -15.14 -9.88
N ILE A 192 -12.37 -16.05 -8.96
CA ILE A 192 -11.40 -15.67 -7.93
C ILE A 192 -10.00 -15.45 -8.51
N LYS A 193 -9.59 -16.20 -9.54
CA LYS A 193 -8.35 -15.92 -10.28
C LYS A 193 -8.42 -14.58 -11.02
N GLU A 194 -9.56 -14.27 -11.57
CA GLU A 194 -9.79 -13.00 -12.24
C GLU A 194 -9.75 -11.83 -11.26
N ALA A 195 -10.28 -11.98 -10.04
CA ALA A 195 -10.12 -11.00 -8.96
C ALA A 195 -8.65 -10.69 -8.69
N LEU A 196 -7.78 -11.70 -8.70
CA LEU A 196 -6.34 -11.56 -8.51
C LEU A 196 -5.61 -11.01 -9.74
N THR A 197 -6.16 -11.17 -10.94
CA THR A 197 -5.63 -10.51 -12.15
C THR A 197 -5.80 -8.99 -12.06
N TYR A 198 -6.95 -8.53 -11.55
CA TYR A 198 -7.20 -7.09 -11.36
C TYR A 198 -6.53 -6.51 -10.13
N ASP A 199 -6.37 -7.31 -9.09
CA ASP A 199 -5.70 -6.93 -7.85
C ASP A 199 -4.85 -8.08 -7.29
N PRO A 200 -3.58 -8.21 -7.73
CA PRO A 200 -2.67 -9.26 -7.25
C PRO A 200 -2.34 -9.16 -5.75
N ARG A 201 -2.69 -8.06 -5.10
CA ARG A 201 -2.44 -7.83 -3.66
C ARG A 201 -3.70 -8.00 -2.81
N ASN A 202 -4.81 -8.48 -3.39
CA ASN A 202 -6.01 -8.80 -2.64
C ASN A 202 -5.81 -10.11 -1.86
N ILE A 203 -5.31 -9.97 -0.64
CA ILE A 203 -4.96 -11.09 0.23
C ILE A 203 -6.16 -11.97 0.58
N GLN A 204 -7.36 -11.38 0.67
CA GLN A 204 -8.57 -12.17 0.94
C GLN A 204 -8.93 -13.03 -0.28
N ALA A 205 -8.82 -12.49 -1.50
CA ALA A 205 -9.05 -13.26 -2.71
C ALA A 205 -8.02 -14.39 -2.87
N GLU A 206 -6.74 -14.14 -2.51
CA GLU A 206 -5.71 -15.19 -2.49
C GLU A 206 -6.02 -16.29 -1.47
N LEU A 207 -6.53 -15.91 -0.29
CA LEU A 207 -6.96 -16.87 0.74
C LEU A 207 -8.19 -17.68 0.27
N ASP A 208 -9.16 -17.02 -0.36
CA ASP A 208 -10.34 -17.68 -0.91
C ASP A 208 -9.95 -18.67 -2.03
N LEU A 209 -8.99 -18.31 -2.90
CA LEU A 209 -8.43 -19.18 -3.91
C LEU A 209 -7.75 -20.42 -3.29
N ALA A 210 -6.93 -20.22 -2.25
CA ALA A 210 -6.27 -21.32 -1.56
C ALA A 210 -7.27 -22.31 -0.96
N ARG A 211 -8.36 -21.81 -0.34
CA ARG A 211 -9.45 -22.61 0.21
C ARG A 211 -10.18 -23.37 -0.89
N LEU A 212 -10.56 -22.69 -1.98
CA LEU A 212 -11.24 -23.34 -3.12
C LEU A 212 -10.43 -24.46 -3.76
N TYR A 213 -9.11 -24.29 -3.88
CA TYR A 213 -8.22 -25.34 -4.34
C TYR A 213 -8.18 -26.53 -3.35
N GLU A 214 -8.04 -26.25 -2.04
CA GLU A 214 -8.03 -27.30 -1.00
C GLU A 214 -9.35 -28.08 -1.00
N ASP A 215 -10.50 -27.38 -1.07
CA ASP A 215 -11.85 -27.96 -1.08
C ASP A 215 -12.19 -28.70 -2.39
N SER A 216 -11.38 -28.52 -3.41
CA SER A 216 -11.49 -29.19 -4.71
C SER A 216 -10.41 -30.26 -4.93
N ASP A 217 -9.67 -30.64 -3.87
CA ASP A 217 -8.57 -31.61 -3.87
C ASP A 217 -7.38 -31.23 -4.79
N PHE A 218 -7.28 -29.96 -5.20
CA PHE A 218 -6.14 -29.42 -5.95
C PHE A 218 -4.99 -29.03 -5.01
N TYR A 219 -4.40 -30.01 -4.34
CA TYR A 219 -3.44 -29.79 -3.24
C TYR A 219 -2.14 -29.08 -3.66
N VAL A 220 -1.64 -29.31 -4.88
CA VAL A 220 -0.42 -28.63 -5.36
C VAL A 220 -0.69 -27.14 -5.63
N PRO A 221 -1.73 -26.73 -6.37
CA PRO A 221 -2.13 -25.33 -6.46
C PRO A 221 -2.45 -24.70 -5.11
N ALA A 222 -3.15 -25.40 -4.21
CA ALA A 222 -3.40 -24.91 -2.85
C ALA A 222 -2.10 -24.63 -2.10
N TRP A 223 -1.12 -25.54 -2.17
CA TRP A 223 0.19 -25.34 -1.59
C TRP A 223 0.90 -24.10 -2.14
N GLN A 224 0.91 -23.94 -3.48
CA GLN A 224 1.52 -22.75 -4.12
C GLN A 224 0.89 -21.45 -3.64
N THR A 225 -0.45 -21.41 -3.53
CA THR A 225 -1.19 -20.24 -3.06
C THR A 225 -0.91 -19.94 -1.59
N TYR A 226 -0.86 -20.96 -0.71
CA TYR A 226 -0.46 -20.75 0.69
C TYR A 226 1.00 -20.33 0.83
N TYR A 227 1.88 -20.76 -0.05
CA TYR A 227 3.26 -20.29 -0.11
C TYR A 227 3.31 -18.81 -0.46
N THR A 228 2.56 -18.37 -1.49
CA THR A 228 2.42 -16.95 -1.86
C THR A 228 1.88 -16.12 -0.69
N LEU A 229 0.84 -16.62 0.01
CA LEU A 229 0.30 -15.96 1.21
C LEU A 229 1.35 -15.84 2.33
N ALA A 230 2.17 -16.86 2.54
CA ALA A 230 3.26 -16.81 3.52
C ALA A 230 4.35 -15.79 3.11
N ASP A 231 4.61 -15.62 1.82
CA ASP A 231 5.51 -14.57 1.32
C ASP A 231 4.92 -13.16 1.46
N MET A 232 3.60 -13.01 1.25
CA MET A 232 2.91 -11.71 1.46
C MET A 232 2.87 -11.32 2.93
N GLU A 233 2.66 -12.28 3.82
CA GLU A 233 2.50 -12.11 5.27
C GLU A 233 3.39 -13.08 6.05
N PRO A 234 4.73 -12.88 6.08
CA PRO A 234 5.67 -13.82 6.71
C PRO A 234 5.44 -14.03 8.22
N GLY A 235 4.81 -13.04 8.88
CA GLY A 235 4.46 -13.12 10.30
C GLY A 235 3.17 -13.91 10.60
N GLU A 236 2.49 -14.50 9.58
CA GLU A 236 1.24 -15.22 9.75
C GLU A 236 1.45 -16.75 9.82
N PRO A 237 1.49 -17.35 11.04
CA PRO A 237 1.80 -18.77 11.21
C PRO A 237 0.80 -19.71 10.51
N PHE A 238 -0.44 -19.29 10.32
CA PHE A 238 -1.46 -20.09 9.68
C PHE A 238 -1.06 -20.50 8.26
N PHE A 239 -0.46 -19.60 7.50
CA PHE A 239 -0.03 -19.89 6.13
C PHE A 239 1.14 -20.87 6.08
N ALA A 240 2.14 -20.67 6.93
CA ALA A 240 3.27 -21.59 7.05
C ALA A 240 2.83 -22.99 7.52
N GLN A 241 1.84 -23.08 8.42
CA GLN A 241 1.27 -24.37 8.85
C GLN A 241 0.54 -25.06 7.70
N LYS A 242 -0.25 -24.34 6.91
CA LYS A 242 -0.95 -24.86 5.73
C LYS A 242 0.02 -25.33 4.66
N GLU A 243 1.03 -24.52 4.37
CA GLU A 243 2.11 -24.88 3.45
C GLU A 243 2.80 -26.16 3.89
N LYS A 244 3.23 -26.28 5.14
CA LYS A 244 3.85 -27.47 5.70
C LYS A 244 2.94 -28.70 5.62
N LYS A 245 1.63 -28.55 5.93
CA LYS A 245 0.64 -29.64 5.87
C LYS A 245 0.48 -30.19 4.44
N LEU A 246 0.45 -29.29 3.46
CA LEU A 246 0.23 -29.66 2.05
C LEU A 246 1.53 -30.09 1.34
N ARG A 247 2.69 -29.82 1.92
CA ARG A 247 4.01 -30.16 1.33
C ARG A 247 4.14 -31.63 0.90
N LYS A 248 3.48 -32.57 1.59
CA LYS A 248 3.47 -33.99 1.27
C LYS A 248 2.90 -34.34 -0.12
N TYR A 249 2.06 -33.47 -0.68
CA TYR A 249 1.49 -33.62 -2.02
C TYR A 249 2.38 -33.08 -3.13
N VAL A 250 3.39 -32.26 -2.76
CA VAL A 250 4.30 -31.61 -3.71
C VAL A 250 5.48 -32.50 -4.02
N LYS A 251 5.58 -32.99 -5.25
CA LYS A 251 6.68 -33.81 -5.75
C LYS A 251 7.67 -32.93 -6.54
N GLY A 252 8.96 -33.22 -6.40
CA GLY A 252 10.03 -32.54 -7.15
C GLY A 252 10.62 -31.32 -6.46
N LYS A 253 11.41 -30.57 -7.21
CA LYS A 253 12.10 -29.37 -6.73
C LYS A 253 11.14 -28.19 -6.64
N LEU A 254 11.15 -27.46 -5.53
CA LEU A 254 10.28 -26.29 -5.27
C LEU A 254 10.45 -25.21 -6.32
N ASP A 255 11.67 -24.95 -6.78
CA ASP A 255 11.99 -23.94 -7.78
C ASP A 255 11.19 -24.08 -9.08
N ASN A 256 10.82 -25.32 -9.46
CA ASN A 256 10.00 -25.56 -10.64
C ASN A 256 8.52 -25.13 -10.46
N LEU A 257 8.10 -24.94 -9.23
CA LEU A 257 6.72 -24.58 -8.87
C LEU A 257 6.57 -23.12 -8.50
N LEU A 258 7.64 -22.45 -8.04
CA LEU A 258 7.58 -21.09 -7.48
C LEU A 258 7.96 -20.00 -8.48
N TYR A 259 8.32 -20.35 -9.71
CA TYR A 259 8.58 -19.43 -10.83
C TYR A 259 9.57 -18.29 -10.52
N TRP A 260 10.64 -18.57 -9.73
CA TRP A 260 11.72 -17.63 -9.53
C TRP A 260 12.46 -17.39 -10.85
N ALA A 261 12.77 -16.13 -11.13
CA ALA A 261 13.52 -15.81 -12.33
C ALA A 261 14.93 -16.42 -12.27
N ARG A 262 15.27 -17.22 -13.29
CA ARG A 262 16.57 -17.90 -13.41
C ARG A 262 17.27 -17.44 -14.67
N MET A 263 18.58 -17.22 -14.56
CA MET A 263 19.44 -16.75 -15.65
C MET A 263 20.47 -17.80 -16.00
N ALA A 264 20.65 -18.07 -17.32
CA ALA A 264 21.68 -18.97 -17.75
C ALA A 264 23.08 -18.33 -17.61
N TRP A 265 23.19 -17.07 -18.03
CA TRP A 265 24.43 -16.31 -18.13
C TRP A 265 24.21 -14.87 -17.67
N PRO A 266 25.30 -14.12 -17.29
CA PRO A 266 25.23 -12.68 -17.07
C PRO A 266 24.67 -11.95 -18.30
N ALA A 267 23.74 -11.02 -18.06
CA ALA A 267 23.23 -10.13 -19.10
C ALA A 267 24.32 -9.13 -19.54
N HIS A 268 25.04 -8.60 -18.55
CA HIS A 268 26.20 -7.72 -18.78
C HIS A 268 27.46 -8.55 -18.87
N ARG A 269 28.02 -8.65 -20.06
CA ARG A 269 29.25 -9.44 -20.32
C ARG A 269 30.54 -8.62 -20.18
N GLU A 270 30.42 -7.31 -20.35
CA GLU A 270 31.52 -6.37 -20.20
C GLU A 270 31.49 -5.72 -18.81
N PRO A 271 32.65 -5.34 -18.25
CA PRO A 271 32.73 -4.57 -17.03
C PRO A 271 31.97 -3.24 -17.16
N LEU A 272 31.25 -2.85 -16.10
CA LEU A 272 30.63 -1.53 -16.06
C LEU A 272 31.70 -0.43 -15.92
N PRO A 273 31.44 0.79 -16.41
CA PRO A 273 32.34 1.92 -16.23
C PRO A 273 32.71 2.13 -14.76
N VAL A 274 33.99 2.41 -14.51
CA VAL A 274 34.43 2.75 -13.15
C VAL A 274 33.84 4.11 -12.77
N GLU A 275 32.99 4.12 -11.74
CA GLU A 275 32.32 5.31 -11.29
C GLU A 275 33.10 6.03 -10.19
N ALA A 276 33.31 7.34 -10.39
CA ALA A 276 33.76 8.21 -9.32
C ALA A 276 32.60 8.48 -8.34
N GLY A 277 32.65 7.86 -7.18
CA GLY A 277 31.58 8.02 -6.16
C GLY A 277 31.77 7.06 -5.00
N PRO A 278 30.89 7.14 -3.99
CA PRO A 278 31.02 6.29 -2.82
C PRO A 278 30.77 4.83 -3.18
N LYS A 279 31.64 3.95 -2.70
CA LYS A 279 31.37 2.52 -2.66
C LYS A 279 30.44 2.23 -1.47
N VAL A 280 29.49 1.35 -1.69
CA VAL A 280 28.52 0.94 -0.68
C VAL A 280 28.49 -0.58 -0.55
N LYS A 281 28.22 -1.05 0.65
CA LYS A 281 27.97 -2.45 0.94
C LYS A 281 26.50 -2.70 1.02
N VAL A 282 25.97 -3.64 0.24
CA VAL A 282 24.56 -3.95 0.11
C VAL A 282 24.31 -5.37 0.59
N GLY A 283 23.52 -5.54 1.65
CA GLY A 283 23.02 -6.84 2.07
C GLY A 283 22.00 -7.37 1.09
N LEU A 284 22.30 -8.51 0.47
CA LEU A 284 21.44 -9.11 -0.56
C LEU A 284 20.49 -10.15 0.03
N TYR A 285 19.35 -10.37 -0.67
CA TYR A 285 18.29 -11.28 -0.23
C TYR A 285 17.77 -10.93 1.16
N ALA A 286 17.62 -9.63 1.42
CA ALA A 286 17.14 -9.13 2.69
C ALA A 286 15.61 -9.28 2.81
N ASP A 287 15.15 -9.52 4.02
CA ASP A 287 13.73 -9.51 4.37
C ASP A 287 13.16 -8.08 4.44
N LYS A 288 11.88 -7.96 4.79
CA LYS A 288 11.19 -6.66 4.92
C LYS A 288 11.76 -5.77 6.03
N SER A 289 12.48 -6.34 7.00
CA SER A 289 13.17 -5.58 8.06
C SER A 289 14.55 -5.11 7.64
N GLY A 290 15.02 -5.52 6.47
CA GLY A 290 16.30 -5.15 5.90
C GLY A 290 17.45 -6.07 6.33
N VAL A 291 17.16 -7.21 6.95
CA VAL A 291 18.17 -8.19 7.37
C VAL A 291 18.38 -9.21 6.27
N PRO A 292 19.64 -9.43 5.79
CA PRO A 292 19.94 -10.45 4.81
C PRO A 292 19.56 -11.85 5.30
N SER A 293 18.92 -12.63 4.44
CA SER A 293 18.57 -14.01 4.75
C SER A 293 19.80 -14.91 4.77
N LEU A 294 19.74 -15.96 5.58
CA LEU A 294 20.76 -16.99 5.59
C LEU A 294 20.69 -17.82 4.32
N ILE A 295 21.83 -17.99 3.66
CA ILE A 295 21.99 -18.78 2.43
C ILE A 295 22.89 -19.96 2.73
N ASN A 296 22.47 -21.18 2.35
CA ASN A 296 23.26 -22.39 2.54
C ASN A 296 24.04 -22.78 1.29
N ASN A 297 23.49 -22.44 0.11
CA ASN A 297 24.09 -22.78 -1.16
C ASN A 297 23.76 -21.73 -2.20
N PHE A 298 24.70 -21.36 -3.03
CA PHE A 298 24.49 -20.57 -4.25
C PHE A 298 25.57 -20.87 -5.27
N SER A 299 25.24 -20.70 -6.54
CA SER A 299 26.23 -20.70 -7.62
C SER A 299 26.46 -19.27 -8.07
N PHE A 300 27.60 -19.02 -8.72
CA PHE A 300 27.89 -17.76 -9.35
C PHE A 300 28.65 -17.90 -10.65
N ILE A 301 28.52 -16.92 -11.52
CA ILE A 301 29.31 -16.76 -12.75
C ILE A 301 29.82 -15.32 -12.79
N CYS A 302 31.14 -15.14 -12.83
CA CYS A 302 31.72 -13.84 -13.15
C CYS A 302 31.77 -13.64 -14.67
N ALA A 303 31.43 -12.46 -15.17
CA ALA A 303 31.54 -12.14 -16.59
C ALA A 303 33.01 -12.13 -17.08
N THR A 304 33.94 -11.76 -16.19
CA THR A 304 35.37 -11.71 -16.42
C THR A 304 36.12 -12.61 -15.46
N ASP A 305 37.42 -12.82 -15.69
CA ASP A 305 38.31 -13.52 -14.75
C ASP A 305 38.22 -12.92 -13.35
N PHE A 306 38.37 -13.75 -12.33
CA PHE A 306 38.22 -13.34 -10.94
C PHE A 306 39.18 -14.08 -10.02
N ARG A 307 39.29 -13.58 -8.79
CA ARG A 307 40.02 -14.22 -7.70
C ARG A 307 39.02 -14.58 -6.58
N LEU A 308 39.23 -15.75 -6.00
CA LEU A 308 38.62 -16.13 -4.73
C LEU A 308 39.62 -15.81 -3.62
N VAL A 309 39.12 -15.07 -2.61
CA VAL A 309 39.92 -14.63 -1.49
C VAL A 309 39.28 -15.09 -0.19
N ASP A 310 39.97 -15.93 0.54
CA ASP A 310 39.63 -16.20 1.95
C ASP A 310 40.03 -14.97 2.76
N THR A 311 39.11 -14.46 3.59
CA THR A 311 39.31 -13.19 4.31
C THR A 311 40.45 -13.22 5.34
N ARG A 312 40.94 -14.42 5.72
CA ARG A 312 42.07 -14.59 6.63
C ARG A 312 43.31 -15.16 5.96
N LEU A 313 43.12 -16.08 5.01
CA LEU A 313 44.24 -16.77 4.35
C LEU A 313 44.74 -16.05 3.09
N GLY A 314 43.95 -15.10 2.55
CA GLY A 314 44.28 -14.41 1.31
C GLY A 314 43.76 -15.13 0.05
N PRO A 315 44.32 -14.87 -1.14
CA PRO A 315 43.87 -15.49 -2.40
C PRO A 315 44.04 -17.02 -2.34
N ILE A 316 42.96 -17.75 -2.62
CA ILE A 316 42.94 -19.24 -2.58
C ILE A 316 42.74 -19.86 -3.96
N ALA A 317 42.17 -19.16 -4.93
CA ALA A 317 41.97 -19.64 -6.29
C ALA A 317 41.77 -18.48 -7.27
N GLU A 318 42.00 -18.78 -8.55
CA GLU A 318 41.64 -17.92 -9.67
C GLU A 318 40.68 -18.67 -10.58
N GLY A 319 39.59 -17.99 -11.00
CA GLY A 319 38.57 -18.50 -11.90
C GLY A 319 38.55 -17.72 -13.21
N ARG A 320 38.21 -18.42 -14.29
CA ARG A 320 38.02 -17.80 -15.62
C ARG A 320 36.61 -17.23 -15.73
N GLY A 321 36.48 -16.15 -16.45
CA GLY A 321 35.19 -15.56 -16.81
C GLY A 321 34.30 -16.58 -17.54
N GLY A 322 32.99 -16.53 -17.25
CA GLY A 322 32.00 -17.44 -17.82
C GLY A 322 31.94 -18.84 -17.18
N MET A 323 32.84 -19.21 -16.28
CA MET A 323 32.76 -20.47 -15.54
C MET A 323 31.87 -20.35 -14.31
N GLN A 324 30.99 -21.33 -14.13
CA GLN A 324 30.15 -21.41 -12.94
C GLN A 324 30.92 -22.03 -11.78
N TRP A 325 30.82 -21.42 -10.62
CA TRP A 325 31.30 -21.93 -9.35
C TRP A 325 30.15 -22.01 -8.37
N THR A 326 30.26 -22.91 -7.37
CA THR A 326 29.25 -23.10 -6.33
C THR A 326 29.90 -22.98 -4.96
N VAL A 327 29.22 -22.27 -4.07
CA VAL A 327 29.58 -22.12 -2.66
C VAL A 327 28.48 -22.77 -1.82
N SER A 328 28.83 -23.74 -0.99
CA SER A 328 27.89 -24.48 -0.16
C SER A 328 28.39 -24.63 1.27
N TYR A 329 27.46 -24.70 2.22
CA TYR A 329 27.74 -25.01 3.62
C TYR A 329 27.53 -26.50 3.89
N ASP A 330 28.58 -27.16 4.37
CA ASP A 330 28.51 -28.54 4.85
C ASP A 330 28.15 -28.55 6.33
N GLU A 331 26.92 -28.92 6.65
CA GLU A 331 26.41 -28.90 8.02
C GLU A 331 27.08 -29.96 8.92
N MET A 332 27.47 -31.09 8.35
CA MET A 332 28.12 -32.18 9.10
C MET A 332 29.54 -31.80 9.54
N ASN A 333 30.32 -31.24 8.60
CA ASN A 333 31.70 -30.85 8.87
C ASN A 333 31.84 -29.40 9.37
N ARG A 334 30.75 -28.61 9.31
CA ARG A 334 30.71 -27.17 9.67
C ARG A 334 31.73 -26.34 8.88
N VAL A 335 31.87 -26.62 7.60
CA VAL A 335 32.81 -25.95 6.70
C VAL A 335 32.08 -25.46 5.46
N TYR A 336 32.67 -24.47 4.81
CA TYR A 336 32.23 -23.95 3.53
C TYR A 336 33.06 -24.57 2.43
N GLN A 337 32.40 -25.08 1.40
CA GLN A 337 33.02 -25.69 0.24
C GLN A 337 32.81 -24.81 -0.98
N VAL A 338 33.86 -24.55 -1.73
CA VAL A 338 33.82 -23.84 -3.01
C VAL A 338 34.30 -24.77 -4.10
N ARG A 339 33.50 -24.96 -5.13
CA ARG A 339 33.82 -25.86 -6.25
C ARG A 339 33.54 -25.19 -7.58
N ASP A 340 34.37 -25.49 -8.58
CA ASP A 340 34.06 -25.18 -9.96
C ASP A 340 33.07 -26.18 -10.57
N SER A 341 32.49 -25.86 -11.73
CA SER A 341 31.50 -26.71 -12.40
C SER A 341 32.07 -28.05 -12.93
N MET A 342 33.38 -28.20 -12.94
CA MET A 342 34.08 -29.39 -13.40
C MET A 342 34.62 -30.26 -12.24
N ASP A 343 34.38 -29.84 -11.01
CA ASP A 343 34.96 -30.43 -9.78
C ASP A 343 36.51 -30.50 -9.79
N SER A 344 37.13 -29.70 -10.66
CA SER A 344 38.62 -29.69 -10.83
C SER A 344 39.30 -28.85 -9.76
N ALA A 345 38.59 -27.96 -9.13
CA ALA A 345 39.08 -27.16 -8.01
C ALA A 345 38.03 -27.19 -6.84
N ALA A 346 38.51 -27.65 -5.71
CA ALA A 346 37.71 -27.66 -4.50
C ALA A 346 38.50 -27.03 -3.35
N HIS A 347 37.91 -26.03 -2.69
CA HIS A 347 38.49 -25.38 -1.51
C HIS A 347 37.53 -25.50 -0.35
N THR A 348 38.08 -25.75 0.83
CA THR A 348 37.30 -25.83 2.06
C THR A 348 37.83 -24.81 3.05
N THR A 349 36.94 -24.05 3.66
CA THR A 349 37.30 -23.03 4.65
C THR A 349 36.21 -22.86 5.71
N THR A 350 36.60 -22.33 6.86
CA THR A 350 35.68 -21.86 7.91
C THR A 350 35.53 -20.34 7.91
N ASN A 351 36.25 -19.64 7.03
CA ASN A 351 36.31 -18.19 6.94
C ASN A 351 35.33 -17.65 5.88
N SER A 352 35.08 -16.35 5.93
CA SER A 352 34.34 -15.65 4.89
C SER A 352 35.11 -15.63 3.58
N LEU A 353 34.38 -15.68 2.45
CA LEU A 353 34.93 -15.75 1.10
C LEU A 353 34.56 -14.49 0.32
N ARG A 354 35.53 -13.92 -0.38
CA ARG A 354 35.32 -12.77 -1.26
C ARG A 354 35.57 -13.19 -2.71
N ILE A 355 34.61 -12.89 -3.56
CA ILE A 355 34.71 -13.06 -5.02
C ILE A 355 35.06 -11.70 -5.61
N VAL A 356 36.22 -11.59 -6.22
CA VAL A 356 36.81 -10.34 -6.69
C VAL A 356 37.07 -10.43 -8.20
N PRO A 357 36.23 -9.84 -9.07
CA PRO A 357 36.52 -9.73 -10.49
C PRO A 357 37.88 -9.03 -10.73
N LYS A 358 38.68 -9.51 -11.66
CA LYS A 358 39.98 -8.88 -12.00
C LYS A 358 39.80 -7.55 -12.71
N ALA A 359 38.73 -7.43 -13.50
CA ALA A 359 38.36 -6.17 -14.14
C ALA A 359 37.60 -5.28 -13.17
N ALA A 360 37.98 -4.02 -13.03
CA ALA A 360 37.25 -3.02 -12.28
C ALA A 360 35.82 -2.84 -12.89
N GLY A 361 34.77 -2.82 -12.06
CA GLY A 361 33.40 -2.82 -12.55
C GLY A 361 32.91 -4.19 -13.07
N GLY A 362 33.67 -5.26 -12.82
CA GLY A 362 33.28 -6.62 -13.22
C GLY A 362 31.95 -7.05 -12.64
N VAL A 363 31.22 -7.89 -13.38
CA VAL A 363 29.86 -8.31 -13.10
C VAL A 363 29.85 -9.76 -12.62
N ILE A 364 29.02 -10.01 -11.60
CA ILE A 364 28.82 -11.32 -10.98
C ILE A 364 27.33 -11.65 -11.04
N LEU A 365 26.97 -12.78 -11.67
CA LEU A 365 25.64 -13.35 -11.61
C LEU A 365 25.57 -14.35 -10.44
N ILE A 366 24.72 -14.08 -9.48
CA ILE A 366 24.38 -14.98 -8.36
C ILE A 366 23.22 -15.85 -8.81
N LYS A 367 23.36 -17.16 -8.71
CA LYS A 367 22.42 -18.15 -9.22
C LYS A 367 21.92 -19.09 -8.12
N ASN A 368 20.64 -19.45 -8.23
CA ASN A 368 20.02 -20.50 -7.44
C ASN A 368 20.33 -20.41 -5.92
N PRO A 369 20.13 -19.25 -5.28
CA PRO A 369 20.38 -19.14 -3.85
C PRO A 369 19.37 -20.00 -3.07
N GLU A 370 19.87 -20.83 -2.17
CA GLU A 370 19.05 -21.64 -1.27
C GLU A 370 18.90 -20.92 0.07
N LEU A 371 17.68 -20.45 0.37
CA LEU A 371 17.31 -19.73 1.57
C LEU A 371 16.34 -20.56 2.41
N PRO A 372 16.84 -21.42 3.31
CA PRO A 372 15.98 -22.31 4.08
C PRO A 372 15.05 -21.51 5.02
N GLY A 373 13.73 -21.79 4.89
CA GLY A 373 12.71 -21.23 5.76
C GLY A 373 12.42 -19.73 5.59
N ALA A 374 13.03 -19.05 4.62
CA ALA A 374 12.77 -17.63 4.38
C ALA A 374 11.49 -17.44 3.56
N HIS A 375 10.59 -16.58 4.04
CA HIS A 375 9.43 -16.08 3.30
C HIS A 375 9.54 -14.56 3.12
N GLY A 376 8.87 -14.02 2.10
CA GLY A 376 8.89 -12.59 1.79
C GLY A 376 10.21 -12.09 1.20
N VAL A 377 11.04 -13.00 0.69
CA VAL A 377 12.35 -12.70 0.08
C VAL A 377 12.36 -13.13 -1.37
N ASN A 378 12.76 -12.24 -2.26
CA ASN A 378 12.89 -12.56 -3.68
C ASN A 378 14.12 -13.45 -3.92
N ARG A 379 13.90 -14.73 -4.25
CA ARG A 379 14.94 -15.74 -4.49
C ARG A 379 15.39 -15.83 -5.95
N SER A 380 15.02 -14.90 -6.78
CA SER A 380 15.48 -14.84 -8.17
C SER A 380 16.99 -14.66 -8.26
N ASP A 381 17.56 -15.14 -9.34
CA ASP A 381 18.97 -14.87 -9.65
C ASP A 381 19.20 -13.36 -9.75
N LYS A 382 20.38 -12.91 -9.31
CA LYS A 382 20.74 -11.49 -9.30
C LYS A 382 22.08 -11.25 -9.93
N GLU A 383 22.14 -10.24 -10.76
CA GLU A 383 23.37 -9.74 -11.33
C GLU A 383 23.83 -8.48 -10.57
N VAL A 384 25.06 -8.47 -10.13
CA VAL A 384 25.66 -7.36 -9.36
C VAL A 384 27.02 -6.98 -9.92
N SER A 385 27.43 -5.72 -9.74
CA SER A 385 28.76 -5.26 -10.08
C SER A 385 29.67 -5.17 -8.85
N GLY A 386 30.99 -5.20 -9.09
CA GLY A 386 31.98 -5.06 -8.03
C GLY A 386 32.27 -6.39 -7.32
N GLU A 387 32.44 -6.36 -6.02
CA GLU A 387 32.85 -7.52 -5.23
C GLU A 387 31.67 -8.15 -4.50
N LEU A 388 31.72 -9.47 -4.31
CA LEU A 388 30.72 -10.21 -3.53
C LEU A 388 31.38 -10.91 -2.34
N LEU A 389 30.95 -10.60 -1.13
CA LEU A 389 31.40 -11.22 0.11
C LEU A 389 30.33 -12.22 0.58
N ALA A 390 30.67 -13.51 0.65
CA ALA A 390 29.94 -14.52 1.39
C ALA A 390 30.40 -14.48 2.84
N LEU A 391 29.69 -13.72 3.65
CA LEU A 391 29.99 -13.45 5.05
C LEU A 391 29.48 -14.58 5.91
N VAL A 392 30.39 -15.34 6.51
CA VAL A 392 30.09 -16.53 7.32
C VAL A 392 29.16 -16.21 8.49
N ARG A 393 28.16 -17.07 8.68
CA ARG A 393 27.25 -17.12 9.82
C ARG A 393 27.19 -18.55 10.35
N GLU A 394 26.54 -18.76 11.48
CA GLU A 394 26.54 -20.06 12.18
C GLU A 394 26.14 -21.27 11.30
N LYS A 395 25.18 -21.07 10.38
CA LYS A 395 24.63 -22.15 9.50
C LYS A 395 24.52 -21.75 8.05
N GLY A 396 25.48 -21.00 7.53
CA GLY A 396 25.48 -20.49 6.17
C GLY A 396 26.17 -19.14 6.05
N PHE A 397 25.74 -18.30 5.13
CA PHE A 397 26.34 -16.99 4.90
C PHE A 397 25.30 -15.93 4.56
N TRP A 398 25.64 -14.68 4.82
CA TRP A 398 25.04 -13.52 4.20
C TRP A 398 25.80 -13.16 2.94
N LEU A 399 25.12 -12.77 1.89
CA LEU A 399 25.76 -12.19 0.70
C LEU A 399 25.74 -10.68 0.79
N ILE A 400 26.93 -10.09 0.75
CA ILE A 400 27.15 -8.65 0.80
C ILE A 400 27.83 -8.23 -0.50
N ASN A 401 27.20 -7.37 -1.27
CA ASN A 401 27.76 -6.81 -2.49
C ASN A 401 28.44 -5.46 -2.20
N GLU A 402 29.72 -5.33 -2.53
CA GLU A 402 30.44 -4.06 -2.47
C GLU A 402 30.55 -3.47 -3.87
N THR A 403 29.81 -2.38 -4.11
CA THR A 403 29.62 -1.78 -5.44
C THR A 403 29.65 -0.25 -5.40
N SER A 404 29.73 0.38 -6.58
CA SER A 404 29.45 1.82 -6.68
C SER A 404 27.98 2.11 -6.48
N LEU A 405 27.65 3.16 -5.71
CA LEU A 405 26.26 3.61 -5.54
C LEU A 405 25.60 3.95 -6.88
N GLU A 406 26.33 4.52 -7.82
CA GLU A 406 25.80 4.86 -9.16
C GLU A 406 25.31 3.62 -9.94
N HIS A 407 25.94 2.46 -9.78
CA HIS A 407 25.48 1.21 -10.39
C HIS A 407 24.13 0.70 -9.84
N MET A 408 23.69 1.22 -8.70
CA MET A 408 22.36 0.90 -8.15
C MET A 408 21.26 1.82 -8.68
N VAL A 409 21.60 3.06 -9.11
CA VAL A 409 20.60 4.09 -9.44
C VAL A 409 19.71 3.66 -10.60
N SER A 410 20.29 3.15 -11.69
CA SER A 410 19.53 2.75 -12.88
C SER A 410 18.61 1.55 -12.63
N PRO A 411 19.07 0.40 -12.11
CA PRO A 411 18.21 -0.76 -11.88
C PRO A 411 17.10 -0.48 -10.84
N VAL A 412 17.38 0.30 -9.78
CA VAL A 412 16.35 0.73 -8.82
C VAL A 412 15.34 1.66 -9.49
N SER A 413 15.79 2.62 -10.30
CA SER A 413 14.90 3.52 -11.05
C SER A 413 14.02 2.74 -12.03
N SER A 414 14.59 1.75 -12.73
CA SER A 414 13.87 0.87 -13.63
C SER A 414 12.74 0.12 -12.89
N ARG A 415 13.05 -0.44 -11.73
CA ARG A 415 12.06 -1.16 -10.91
C ARG A 415 10.94 -0.25 -10.42
N LEU A 416 11.25 1.00 -10.08
CA LEU A 416 10.28 1.97 -9.54
C LEU A 416 9.46 2.67 -10.63
N SER A 417 9.96 2.75 -11.85
CA SER A 417 9.31 3.48 -12.96
C SER A 417 8.16 2.73 -13.62
N ASP A 418 7.99 1.44 -13.31
CA ASP A 418 6.94 0.59 -13.86
C ASP A 418 6.91 0.56 -15.40
N GLY A 419 8.09 0.46 -16.01
CA GLY A 419 8.24 0.42 -17.46
C GLY A 419 8.07 1.77 -18.16
N SER A 420 7.99 2.87 -17.43
CA SER A 420 7.93 4.22 -18.02
C SER A 420 9.12 4.47 -18.96
N ARG A 421 8.85 5.09 -20.10
CA ARG A 421 9.83 5.54 -21.08
C ARG A 421 9.96 7.07 -21.17
N LEU A 422 9.31 7.80 -20.26
CA LEU A 422 9.32 9.25 -20.23
C LEU A 422 10.65 9.78 -19.66
N PRO A 423 11.52 10.45 -20.45
CA PRO A 423 12.85 10.84 -19.99
C PRO A 423 12.84 11.72 -18.73
N GLU A 424 11.93 12.69 -18.67
CA GLU A 424 11.87 13.63 -17.54
C GLU A 424 11.36 12.95 -16.26
N HIS A 425 10.46 11.97 -16.38
CA HIS A 425 10.03 11.12 -15.27
C HIS A 425 11.20 10.30 -14.72
N LEU A 426 11.93 9.62 -15.60
CA LEU A 426 13.08 8.77 -15.23
C LEU A 426 14.21 9.57 -14.59
N LYS A 427 14.50 10.80 -15.10
CA LYS A 427 15.44 11.74 -14.47
C LYS A 427 15.02 12.12 -13.06
N ALA A 428 13.70 12.43 -12.84
CA ALA A 428 13.20 12.77 -11.52
C ALA A 428 13.34 11.59 -10.54
N ILE A 429 13.03 10.37 -10.98
CA ILE A 429 13.23 9.15 -10.18
C ILE A 429 14.72 8.97 -9.87
N ALA A 430 15.61 9.08 -10.86
CA ALA A 430 17.05 8.85 -10.67
C ALA A 430 17.67 9.81 -9.63
N VAL A 431 17.32 11.10 -9.67
CA VAL A 431 17.77 12.09 -8.67
C VAL A 431 17.24 11.74 -7.27
N THR A 432 15.97 11.36 -7.16
CA THR A 432 15.35 10.98 -5.88
C THR A 432 15.97 9.71 -5.31
N VAL A 433 16.12 8.66 -6.13
CA VAL A 433 16.77 7.38 -5.77
C VAL A 433 18.20 7.62 -5.28
N ARG A 434 19.01 8.35 -6.07
CA ARG A 434 20.40 8.66 -5.71
C ARG A 434 20.48 9.40 -4.38
N THR A 435 19.62 10.39 -4.16
CA THR A 435 19.58 11.14 -2.90
C THR A 435 19.28 10.22 -1.72
N ARG A 436 18.25 9.38 -1.85
CA ARG A 436 17.82 8.47 -0.78
C ARG A 436 18.89 7.42 -0.48
N LEU A 437 19.47 6.76 -1.50
CA LEU A 437 20.53 5.78 -1.32
C LEU A 437 21.77 6.40 -0.64
N THR A 438 22.21 7.58 -1.11
CA THR A 438 23.35 8.28 -0.51
C THR A 438 23.09 8.64 0.95
N ARG A 439 21.89 9.12 1.25
CA ARG A 439 21.49 9.49 2.61
C ARG A 439 21.44 8.28 3.55
N LEU A 440 20.77 7.18 3.13
CA LEU A 440 20.67 5.96 3.91
C LEU A 440 22.02 5.32 4.18
N ALA A 441 22.92 5.30 3.17
CA ALA A 441 24.26 4.79 3.36
C ALA A 441 25.08 5.59 4.38
N ARG A 442 24.88 6.91 4.45
CA ARG A 442 25.53 7.77 5.47
C ARG A 442 24.95 7.62 6.86
N LEU A 443 23.65 7.37 6.97
CA LEU A 443 22.96 7.24 8.26
C LEU A 443 23.25 5.92 8.96
N LEU A 444 23.80 4.92 8.27
CA LEU A 444 24.02 3.57 8.80
C LEU A 444 22.74 3.01 9.47
N SER A 445 21.64 3.04 8.73
CA SER A 445 20.28 2.76 9.21
C SER A 445 20.02 1.29 9.59
N HIS A 446 21.02 0.43 9.44
CA HIS A 446 20.97 -0.97 9.84
C HIS A 446 21.69 -1.19 11.19
N GLU A 447 21.18 -2.10 12.00
CA GLU A 447 21.82 -2.50 13.28
C GLU A 447 23.19 -3.12 13.04
N SER A 448 23.36 -3.87 11.94
CA SER A 448 24.63 -4.45 11.55
C SER A 448 25.50 -3.43 10.80
N ARG A 449 26.77 -3.33 11.19
CA ARG A 449 27.76 -2.51 10.49
C ARG A 449 28.44 -3.20 9.29
N GLU A 450 28.01 -4.43 8.98
CA GLU A 450 28.57 -5.22 7.89
C GLU A 450 28.11 -4.72 6.51
N TYR A 451 26.98 -4.03 6.46
CA TYR A 451 26.46 -3.42 5.24
C TYR A 451 25.79 -2.07 5.53
N HIS A 452 25.73 -1.21 4.50
CA HIS A 452 25.18 0.15 4.57
C HIS A 452 23.72 0.19 4.13
N LEU A 453 23.38 -0.61 3.13
CA LEU A 453 22.09 -0.70 2.47
C LEU A 453 21.63 -2.16 2.38
N CYS A 454 20.37 -2.39 2.18
CA CYS A 454 19.83 -3.69 1.81
C CYS A 454 19.09 -3.62 0.47
N ASP A 455 18.83 -4.78 -0.14
CA ASP A 455 18.18 -4.89 -1.44
C ASP A 455 16.64 -4.98 -1.35
N SER A 456 16.07 -4.85 -0.14
CA SER A 456 14.62 -4.89 0.10
C SER A 456 13.98 -3.50 0.16
N GLU A 457 12.65 -3.47 0.30
CA GLU A 457 11.86 -2.24 0.46
C GLU A 457 12.23 -1.42 1.71
N HIS A 458 12.95 -1.99 2.66
CA HIS A 458 13.45 -1.26 3.83
C HIS A 458 14.34 -0.07 3.43
N CYS A 459 15.26 -0.27 2.48
CA CYS A 459 16.04 0.83 1.89
C CYS A 459 15.40 1.32 0.59
N LEU A 460 15.61 0.57 -0.48
CA LEU A 460 14.95 0.66 -1.79
C LEU A 460 15.09 -0.71 -2.47
N PRO A 461 14.08 -1.18 -3.20
CA PRO A 461 14.12 -2.49 -3.84
C PRO A 461 15.18 -2.53 -4.94
N TYR A 462 16.34 -3.13 -4.66
CA TYR A 462 17.42 -3.34 -5.61
C TYR A 462 17.29 -4.73 -6.26
N PRO A 463 16.76 -4.81 -7.48
CA PRO A 463 16.50 -6.10 -8.12
C PRO A 463 17.76 -6.77 -8.68
N GLY A 464 18.88 -6.03 -8.84
CA GLY A 464 20.08 -6.42 -9.57
C GLY A 464 20.17 -5.74 -10.93
N LEU A 465 21.35 -5.78 -11.55
CA LEU A 465 21.64 -5.12 -12.84
C LEU A 465 20.77 -5.62 -13.99
N GLN A 466 20.36 -6.90 -13.97
CA GLN A 466 19.50 -7.50 -15.02
C GLN A 466 18.14 -6.80 -15.17
N ALA A 467 17.71 -6.02 -14.19
CA ALA A 467 16.47 -5.24 -14.28
C ALA A 467 16.64 -3.86 -14.91
N GLU A 468 17.86 -3.52 -15.31
CA GLU A 468 18.17 -2.26 -15.95
C GLU A 468 17.47 -2.13 -17.31
N SER A 469 16.94 -0.97 -17.60
CA SER A 469 16.37 -0.63 -18.91
C SER A 469 17.12 0.55 -19.52
N SER A 470 17.29 0.55 -20.85
CA SER A 470 17.99 1.66 -21.53
C SER A 470 17.45 3.04 -21.18
N PRO A 471 16.13 3.28 -21.13
CA PRO A 471 15.61 4.58 -20.72
C PRO A 471 15.98 4.97 -19.29
N SER A 472 16.01 4.01 -18.36
CA SER A 472 16.39 4.28 -16.96
C SER A 472 17.88 4.58 -16.85
N SER A 473 18.73 3.88 -17.60
CA SER A 473 20.18 4.13 -17.68
C SER A 473 20.47 5.51 -18.25
N GLU A 474 19.78 5.91 -19.31
CA GLU A 474 19.89 7.26 -19.89
C GLU A 474 19.47 8.33 -18.87
N GLY A 475 18.36 8.12 -18.13
CA GLY A 475 17.88 9.02 -17.09
C GLY A 475 18.89 9.18 -15.93
N ALA A 476 19.46 8.06 -15.48
CA ALA A 476 20.48 8.03 -14.43
C ALA A 476 21.78 8.73 -14.87
N LEU A 477 22.25 8.46 -16.10
CA LEU A 477 23.44 9.07 -16.67
C LEU A 477 23.26 10.57 -16.87
N ALA A 478 22.13 11.02 -17.43
CA ALA A 478 21.84 12.42 -17.68
C ALA A 478 21.76 13.28 -16.38
N THR A 479 21.54 12.63 -15.24
CA THR A 479 21.46 13.28 -13.91
C THR A 479 22.60 12.84 -12.98
N LYS A 480 23.69 12.31 -13.53
CA LYS A 480 24.81 11.75 -12.74
C LYS A 480 25.31 12.72 -11.68
N GLY A 481 25.38 12.24 -10.43
CA GLY A 481 25.82 12.99 -9.26
C GLY A 481 24.82 14.05 -8.78
N GLU A 482 23.65 14.26 -9.42
CA GLU A 482 22.63 15.18 -8.95
C GLU A 482 21.82 14.55 -7.79
N VAL A 483 21.61 15.36 -6.74
CA VAL A 483 20.87 15.00 -5.53
C VAL A 483 19.95 16.15 -5.08
N LEU A 484 18.99 15.86 -4.25
CA LEU A 484 18.17 16.87 -3.55
C LEU A 484 18.86 17.29 -2.26
N LEU A 485 18.98 18.61 -2.06
CA LEU A 485 19.60 19.24 -0.91
C LEU A 485 18.61 20.08 -0.11
N SER A 486 18.69 19.99 1.22
CA SER A 486 18.08 20.87 2.19
C SER A 486 19.18 21.70 2.84
N GLY A 487 19.40 22.92 2.36
CA GLY A 487 20.64 23.65 2.65
C GLY A 487 21.85 22.88 2.11
N ASP A 488 22.82 22.60 2.96
CA ASP A 488 24.02 21.83 2.62
C ASP A 488 23.89 20.31 2.90
N SER A 489 22.76 19.87 3.43
CA SER A 489 22.50 18.48 3.79
C SER A 489 21.65 17.77 2.73
N LEU A 490 21.80 16.42 2.63
CA LEU A 490 20.94 15.60 1.78
C LEU A 490 19.50 15.63 2.30
N ALA A 491 18.55 15.91 1.40
CA ALA A 491 17.13 15.86 1.70
C ALA A 491 16.66 14.41 2.04
N PRO A 492 15.57 14.20 2.77
CA PRO A 492 14.97 12.89 3.01
C PRO A 492 14.67 12.12 1.72
N ALA A 493 14.20 12.78 0.68
CA ALA A 493 13.93 12.24 -0.66
C ALA A 493 13.09 10.95 -0.63
N ASP A 494 12.01 10.95 0.16
CA ASP A 494 11.08 9.83 0.21
C ASP A 494 10.31 9.72 -1.10
N LEU A 495 9.75 8.54 -1.34
CA LEU A 495 8.96 8.25 -2.53
C LEU A 495 7.88 7.21 -2.21
N HIS A 496 6.79 7.28 -2.91
CA HIS A 496 5.68 6.35 -2.78
C HIS A 496 5.03 6.08 -4.14
N ARG A 497 4.31 4.98 -4.26
CA ARG A 497 3.75 4.52 -5.54
C ARG A 497 2.69 5.48 -6.10
N ALA A 498 1.67 5.79 -5.30
CA ALA A 498 0.55 6.65 -5.69
C ALA A 498 0.04 7.44 -4.49
N CYS A 499 -0.16 8.74 -4.63
CA CYS A 499 -0.70 9.60 -3.57
C CYS A 499 -2.24 9.55 -3.48
N GLY A 500 -2.93 9.11 -4.55
CA GLY A 500 -4.39 9.20 -4.63
C GLY A 500 -4.92 10.62 -4.64
N GLY A 501 -4.09 11.59 -5.03
CA GLY A 501 -4.41 13.02 -5.05
C GLY A 501 -3.93 13.81 -3.83
N PHE A 502 -3.38 13.13 -2.80
CA PHE A 502 -2.92 13.76 -1.56
C PHE A 502 -1.49 13.33 -1.21
N THR A 503 -0.58 14.29 -1.12
CA THR A 503 0.74 14.06 -0.54
C THR A 503 0.78 14.56 0.90
N SER A 504 1.64 13.98 1.73
CA SER A 504 1.83 14.39 3.13
C SER A 504 2.38 15.82 3.28
N SER A 505 2.92 16.38 2.21
CA SER A 505 3.35 17.79 2.17
C SER A 505 2.19 18.80 2.15
N GLY A 506 0.93 18.31 2.13
CA GLY A 506 -0.25 19.18 2.08
C GLY A 506 -0.51 19.82 0.70
N VAL A 507 0.17 19.33 -0.33
CA VAL A 507 -0.02 19.77 -1.71
C VAL A 507 -0.81 18.70 -2.46
N SER A 508 -1.90 19.10 -3.12
CA SER A 508 -2.63 18.20 -4.02
C SER A 508 -1.74 17.83 -5.20
N ASP A 509 -2.04 16.70 -5.84
CA ASP A 509 -1.36 16.26 -7.06
C ASP A 509 -1.39 17.32 -8.18
N GLY A 510 -2.41 18.19 -8.17
CA GLY A 510 -2.51 19.37 -9.04
C GLY A 510 -1.80 20.65 -8.57
N GLY A 511 -1.05 20.62 -7.45
CA GLY A 511 -0.32 21.78 -6.91
C GLY A 511 -1.18 22.78 -6.15
N ARG A 512 -2.43 22.46 -5.84
CA ARG A 512 -3.33 23.30 -5.05
C ARG A 512 -3.25 22.89 -3.56
N PRO A 513 -3.44 23.84 -2.62
CA PRO A 513 -3.63 23.49 -1.22
C PRO A 513 -4.78 22.50 -1.07
N LEU A 514 -4.59 21.47 -0.24
CA LEU A 514 -5.67 20.54 0.04
C LEU A 514 -6.85 21.27 0.69
N PRO A 515 -8.08 20.99 0.23
CA PRO A 515 -9.26 21.46 0.97
C PRO A 515 -9.23 20.83 2.36
N ARG A 516 -9.75 21.55 3.36
CA ARG A 516 -9.88 21.02 4.71
C ARG A 516 -10.70 19.73 4.66
N LEU A 517 -10.13 18.63 5.18
CA LEU A 517 -10.82 17.34 5.25
C LEU A 517 -11.88 17.40 6.34
N THR A 518 -13.14 17.23 5.97
CA THR A 518 -14.23 16.91 6.87
C THR A 518 -14.52 15.41 6.83
N PRO A 519 -15.26 14.84 7.80
CA PRO A 519 -15.66 13.43 7.77
C PRO A 519 -16.27 13.01 6.44
N PHE A 520 -17.23 13.79 5.94
CA PHE A 520 -17.90 13.51 4.68
C PHE A 520 -16.97 13.65 3.46
N ASN A 521 -16.19 14.73 3.38
CA ASN A 521 -15.28 14.93 2.25
C ASN A 521 -14.26 13.80 2.16
N PHE A 522 -13.67 13.40 3.29
CA PHE A 522 -12.75 12.25 3.33
C PHE A 522 -13.44 10.97 2.83
N TYR A 523 -14.63 10.69 3.34
CA TYR A 523 -15.40 9.52 2.93
C TYR A 523 -15.72 9.56 1.41
N ALA A 524 -16.22 10.68 0.91
CA ALA A 524 -16.50 10.86 -0.52
C ALA A 524 -15.26 10.64 -1.39
N HIS A 525 -14.08 11.09 -0.91
CA HIS A 525 -12.81 10.82 -1.60
C HIS A 525 -12.48 9.33 -1.66
N THR A 526 -12.81 8.54 -0.65
CA THR A 526 -12.61 7.07 -0.70
C THR A 526 -13.60 6.36 -1.63
N VAL A 527 -14.71 6.99 -1.96
CA VAL A 527 -15.73 6.44 -2.87
C VAL A 527 -15.42 6.76 -4.33
N LYS A 528 -15.07 8.01 -4.63
CA LYS A 528 -14.86 8.48 -6.01
C LYS A 528 -13.47 9.07 -6.26
N GLY A 529 -12.76 9.47 -5.23
CA GLY A 529 -11.54 10.28 -5.30
C GLY A 529 -11.80 11.76 -5.05
N PRO A 530 -10.74 12.54 -4.79
CA PRO A 530 -10.84 13.99 -4.60
C PRO A 530 -11.28 14.67 -5.90
N PRO A 531 -11.93 15.86 -5.79
CA PRO A 531 -12.34 16.61 -6.97
C PRO A 531 -11.11 17.15 -7.72
N GLY A 532 -11.19 17.12 -9.04
CA GLY A 532 -10.18 17.69 -9.94
C GLY A 532 -9.37 16.64 -10.69
N GLU A 533 -8.38 17.10 -11.44
CA GLU A 533 -7.48 16.23 -12.21
C GLU A 533 -6.50 15.52 -11.27
N LEU A 534 -6.46 14.19 -11.34
CA LEU A 534 -5.50 13.35 -10.63
C LEU A 534 -4.37 12.95 -11.58
N LEU A 535 -3.19 13.49 -11.36
CA LEU A 535 -2.01 13.19 -12.18
C LEU A 535 -1.53 11.74 -12.00
N CYS A 536 -1.80 11.13 -10.86
CA CYS A 536 -1.49 9.71 -10.63
C CYS A 536 -2.48 8.75 -11.31
N LEU A 537 -3.58 9.25 -11.88
CA LEU A 537 -4.52 8.52 -12.74
C LEU A 537 -4.19 8.68 -14.23
N SER A 538 -2.95 8.74 -14.66
CA SER A 538 -2.64 8.85 -16.08
C SER A 538 -3.52 7.92 -16.92
N GLU A 539 -3.87 8.32 -18.14
CA GLU A 539 -4.86 7.76 -19.10
C GLU A 539 -5.02 6.23 -19.17
N ASP A 540 -4.07 5.49 -18.67
CA ASP A 540 -4.15 4.04 -18.57
C ASP A 540 -4.95 3.65 -17.30
N LYS A 541 -6.28 3.58 -17.49
CA LYS A 541 -7.25 3.19 -16.46
C LYS A 541 -7.01 1.77 -15.90
N THR A 542 -6.07 1.04 -16.46
CA THR A 542 -5.76 -0.35 -16.05
C THR A 542 -4.88 -0.45 -14.79
N VAL A 543 -4.21 0.64 -14.37
CA VAL A 543 -3.36 0.67 -13.17
C VAL A 543 -4.15 1.11 -11.92
N SER A 544 -5.37 0.77 -11.87
CA SER A 544 -6.35 1.37 -10.98
C SER A 544 -6.17 1.02 -9.50
N SER A 545 -5.76 -0.21 -9.19
CA SER A 545 -5.70 -0.69 -7.80
C SER A 545 -4.59 -0.05 -6.95
N ASP A 546 -3.62 0.65 -7.57
CA ASP A 546 -2.62 1.43 -6.84
C ASP A 546 -3.14 2.81 -6.39
N VAL A 547 -4.12 3.37 -7.11
CA VAL A 547 -4.69 4.69 -6.81
C VAL A 547 -5.94 4.59 -5.97
N TYR A 548 -6.85 3.68 -6.33
CA TYR A 548 -8.05 3.36 -5.55
C TYR A 548 -8.11 1.86 -5.33
N TRP A 549 -8.44 1.45 -4.13
CA TRP A 549 -8.54 0.05 -3.80
C TRP A 549 -9.73 -0.24 -2.89
N THR A 550 -10.30 -1.40 -3.07
CA THR A 550 -11.41 -1.90 -2.25
C THR A 550 -11.07 -3.31 -1.79
N LEU A 551 -11.12 -3.54 -0.48
CA LEU A 551 -10.88 -4.84 0.14
C LEU A 551 -12.10 -5.29 0.92
N LEU A 552 -12.39 -6.58 0.83
CA LEU A 552 -13.40 -7.27 1.61
C LEU A 552 -12.66 -8.21 2.58
N LEU A 553 -12.45 -7.78 3.83
CA LEU A 553 -11.72 -8.58 4.82
C LEU A 553 -12.68 -9.34 5.73
N GLU A 554 -12.52 -10.65 5.81
CA GLU A 554 -13.26 -11.47 6.78
C GLU A 554 -12.82 -11.14 8.22
N PRO A 555 -13.77 -11.03 9.17
CA PRO A 555 -13.44 -10.78 10.59
C PRO A 555 -12.44 -11.78 11.14
N LYS A 556 -12.56 -13.05 10.75
CA LYS A 556 -11.70 -14.14 11.20
C LYS A 556 -10.20 -13.89 10.92
N TRP A 557 -9.89 -13.26 9.82
CA TRP A 557 -8.54 -12.84 9.47
C TRP A 557 -7.95 -11.87 10.51
N ILE A 558 -8.76 -10.87 10.90
CA ILE A 558 -8.36 -9.84 11.86
C ILE A 558 -8.35 -10.40 13.30
N GLU A 559 -9.36 -11.20 13.65
CA GLU A 559 -9.49 -11.87 14.96
C GLU A 559 -8.27 -12.74 15.28
N ASN A 560 -7.83 -13.54 14.33
CA ASN A 560 -6.68 -14.42 14.51
C ASN A 560 -5.40 -13.64 14.86
N ARG A 561 -5.24 -12.43 14.32
CA ARG A 561 -4.11 -11.55 14.60
C ARG A 561 -4.25 -10.84 15.93
N LEU A 562 -5.37 -10.21 16.16
CA LEU A 562 -5.63 -9.46 17.40
C LEU A 562 -5.61 -10.36 18.63
N ASN A 563 -6.18 -11.56 18.57
CA ASN A 563 -6.25 -12.46 19.71
C ASN A 563 -4.89 -13.07 20.13
N ARG A 564 -3.81 -12.84 19.37
CA ARG A 564 -2.45 -13.20 19.79
C ARG A 564 -1.89 -12.25 20.84
N THR A 565 -2.24 -10.98 20.75
CA THR A 565 -1.71 -9.90 21.62
C THR A 565 -2.79 -9.26 22.49
N HIS A 566 -4.04 -9.31 22.05
CA HIS A 566 -5.19 -8.70 22.70
C HIS A 566 -6.34 -9.73 22.78
N LYS A 567 -7.00 -9.83 23.91
CA LYS A 567 -8.14 -10.74 24.08
C LYS A 567 -9.43 -10.09 23.60
N VAL A 568 -9.62 -9.96 22.29
CA VAL A 568 -10.80 -9.32 21.69
C VAL A 568 -11.98 -10.28 21.54
N GLY A 569 -11.71 -11.58 21.31
CA GLY A 569 -12.72 -12.58 20.99
C GLY A 569 -13.21 -12.44 19.54
N TYR A 570 -14.54 -12.60 19.32
CA TYR A 570 -15.18 -12.35 18.02
C TYR A 570 -15.34 -10.86 17.77
N LEU A 571 -14.92 -10.40 16.61
CA LEU A 571 -14.91 -8.98 16.26
C LEU A 571 -16.32 -8.47 15.93
N LYS A 572 -16.69 -7.34 16.50
CA LYS A 572 -17.98 -6.66 16.29
C LYS A 572 -17.82 -5.40 15.46
N ALA A 573 -16.77 -4.60 15.74
CA ALA A 573 -16.54 -3.33 15.08
C ALA A 573 -15.06 -3.00 14.97
N LEU A 574 -14.74 -2.22 13.94
CA LEU A 574 -13.48 -1.50 13.74
C LEU A 574 -13.84 -0.01 13.64
N VAL A 575 -13.47 0.77 14.65
CA VAL A 575 -13.85 2.18 14.75
C VAL A 575 -12.62 3.07 14.58
N PRO A 576 -12.53 3.86 13.51
CA PRO A 576 -11.51 4.90 13.39
C PRO A 576 -11.61 5.88 14.57
N LEU A 577 -10.48 6.15 15.24
CA LEU A 577 -10.46 7.09 16.36
C LEU A 577 -9.85 8.43 15.94
N ALA A 578 -8.62 8.42 15.46
CA ALA A 578 -7.90 9.64 15.09
C ALA A 578 -7.24 9.49 13.72
N ARG A 579 -7.06 10.63 13.04
CA ARG A 579 -6.39 10.72 11.75
C ARG A 579 -5.32 11.80 11.77
N THR A 580 -4.37 11.70 10.87
CA THR A 580 -3.41 12.78 10.61
C THR A 580 -4.09 13.93 9.84
N PRO A 581 -3.51 15.13 9.79
CA PRO A 581 -4.09 16.25 9.03
C PRO A 581 -4.33 15.96 7.54
N ASP A 582 -3.56 15.05 6.95
CA ASP A 582 -3.74 14.54 5.59
C ASP A 582 -4.72 13.35 5.49
N GLY A 583 -5.40 12.99 6.58
CA GLY A 583 -6.49 12.01 6.63
C GLY A 583 -6.09 10.56 6.90
N LYS A 584 -4.79 10.23 7.03
CA LYS A 584 -4.35 8.88 7.33
C LYS A 584 -4.80 8.43 8.72
N LEU A 585 -5.22 7.19 8.83
CA LEU A 585 -5.64 6.61 10.10
C LEU A 585 -4.45 6.52 11.07
N LYS A 586 -4.56 7.22 12.21
CA LYS A 586 -3.56 7.27 13.26
C LYS A 586 -3.84 6.27 14.38
N SER A 587 -5.13 6.10 14.74
CA SER A 587 -5.55 5.14 15.74
C SER A 587 -6.87 4.47 15.37
N LEU A 588 -7.00 3.18 15.68
CA LEU A 588 -8.13 2.32 15.38
C LEU A 588 -8.53 1.53 16.61
N ARG A 589 -9.81 1.56 16.95
CA ARG A 589 -10.38 0.72 18.01
C ARG A 589 -11.03 -0.52 17.41
N ALA A 590 -10.59 -1.69 17.85
CA ALA A 590 -11.21 -2.98 17.54
C ALA A 590 -12.04 -3.44 18.72
N GLU A 591 -13.33 -3.61 18.53
CA GLU A 591 -14.28 -4.03 19.56
C GLU A 591 -14.73 -5.46 19.30
N GLY A 592 -14.67 -6.30 20.33
CA GLY A 592 -15.06 -7.70 20.23
C GLY A 592 -15.89 -8.18 21.41
N THR A 593 -16.13 -9.49 21.45
CA THR A 593 -16.97 -10.12 22.51
C THR A 593 -16.25 -10.27 23.83
N ALA A 594 -14.93 -10.34 23.83
CA ALA A 594 -14.12 -10.57 25.03
C ALA A 594 -13.35 -9.31 25.49
N GLY A 595 -13.33 -8.25 24.67
CA GLY A 595 -12.64 -7.02 25.02
C GLY A 595 -12.50 -6.06 23.83
N THR A 596 -11.73 -5.01 24.07
CA THR A 596 -11.43 -3.95 23.11
C THR A 596 -9.91 -3.76 23.01
N ALA A 597 -9.41 -3.57 21.81
CA ALA A 597 -8.02 -3.20 21.56
C ALA A 597 -7.95 -1.82 20.90
N ILE A 598 -6.99 -1.00 21.31
CA ILE A 598 -6.66 0.27 20.64
C ILE A 598 -5.32 0.06 19.94
N LEU A 599 -5.33 0.30 18.63
CA LEU A 599 -4.18 0.14 17.75
C LEU A 599 -3.63 1.53 17.40
N GLU A 600 -2.44 1.83 17.88
CA GLU A 600 -1.80 3.14 17.69
C GLU A 600 -0.71 3.08 16.62
N GLY A 601 -0.82 3.98 15.65
CA GLY A 601 0.12 4.13 14.54
C GLY A 601 -0.07 3.13 13.39
N ALA A 602 0.43 3.50 12.23
CA ALA A 602 0.32 2.71 11.01
C ALA A 602 0.86 1.27 11.14
N PRO A 603 1.99 1.00 11.84
CA PRO A 603 2.49 -0.36 11.99
C PRO A 603 1.54 -1.27 12.76
N ALA A 604 0.94 -0.80 13.88
CA ALA A 604 0.01 -1.61 14.67
C ALA A 604 -1.29 -1.90 13.91
N ILE A 605 -1.81 -0.90 13.18
CA ILE A 605 -2.99 -1.05 12.33
C ILE A 605 -2.71 -2.03 11.19
N ALA A 606 -1.57 -1.90 10.52
CA ALA A 606 -1.16 -2.82 9.45
C ALA A 606 -0.94 -4.25 9.98
N ALA A 607 -0.34 -4.42 11.15
CA ALA A 607 -0.17 -5.74 11.76
C ALA A 607 -1.50 -6.42 12.04
N ALA A 608 -2.53 -5.68 12.44
CA ALA A 608 -3.87 -6.22 12.70
C ALA A 608 -4.67 -6.53 11.44
N LEU A 609 -4.66 -5.62 10.45
CA LEU A 609 -5.45 -5.74 9.23
C LEU A 609 -4.73 -6.54 8.12
N GLY A 610 -3.41 -6.69 8.21
CA GLY A 610 -2.53 -7.32 7.23
C GLY A 610 -1.60 -6.30 6.57
N SER A 611 -0.29 -6.45 6.75
CA SER A 611 0.71 -5.53 6.22
C SER A 611 0.81 -5.59 4.69
N GLY A 612 0.53 -6.75 4.10
CA GLY A 612 0.45 -6.94 2.65
C GLY A 612 -0.90 -6.52 2.05
N ALA A 613 -1.97 -6.44 2.89
CA ALA A 613 -3.31 -6.07 2.44
C ALA A 613 -3.49 -4.55 2.33
N LEU A 614 -3.05 -3.81 3.34
CA LEU A 614 -3.18 -2.35 3.36
C LEU A 614 -2.16 -1.68 2.43
N ARG A 615 -2.64 -0.82 1.55
CA ARG A 615 -1.77 -0.09 0.61
C ARG A 615 -1.39 1.29 1.10
N SER A 616 -2.26 1.92 1.90
CA SER A 616 -2.05 3.24 2.50
C SER A 616 -2.80 3.35 3.82
N GLY A 617 -2.54 4.41 4.57
CA GLY A 617 -3.35 4.78 5.73
C GLY A 617 -4.62 5.56 5.41
N LEU A 618 -4.85 5.89 4.12
CA LEU A 618 -5.99 6.67 3.65
C LEU A 618 -7.14 5.74 3.27
N PHE A 619 -7.94 5.31 4.22
CA PHE A 619 -9.09 4.45 3.96
C PHE A 619 -10.24 4.65 4.93
N SER A 620 -11.44 4.35 4.46
CA SER A 620 -12.66 4.21 5.25
C SER A 620 -12.96 2.74 5.53
N ILE A 621 -13.65 2.45 6.62
CA ILE A 621 -14.01 1.10 7.05
C ILE A 621 -15.52 1.04 7.24
N ARG A 622 -16.15 -0.02 6.71
CA ARG A 622 -17.57 -0.26 6.92
C ARG A 622 -17.84 -1.75 7.19
N PRO A 623 -18.46 -2.11 8.31
CA PRO A 623 -18.90 -3.48 8.54
C PRO A 623 -20.13 -3.80 7.67
N VAL A 624 -20.17 -5.00 7.12
CA VAL A 624 -21.36 -5.57 6.46
C VAL A 624 -21.83 -6.76 7.28
N PHE A 625 -22.97 -6.61 7.95
CA PHE A 625 -23.50 -7.62 8.86
C PHE A 625 -24.28 -8.71 8.15
N ARG A 626 -24.25 -9.89 8.74
CA ARG A 626 -25.18 -11.01 8.52
C ARG A 626 -25.35 -11.69 9.87
N GLY A 627 -26.49 -11.40 10.52
CA GLY A 627 -26.74 -11.79 11.89
C GLY A 627 -25.91 -10.94 12.89
N LYS A 628 -25.48 -11.56 13.96
CA LYS A 628 -24.88 -10.88 15.13
C LYS A 628 -23.49 -10.27 14.85
N TYR A 629 -22.79 -10.73 13.81
CA TYR A 629 -21.39 -10.35 13.54
C TYR A 629 -21.22 -9.87 12.10
N PRO A 630 -20.22 -9.03 11.83
CA PRO A 630 -19.87 -8.68 10.45
C PRO A 630 -19.54 -9.94 9.65
N LYS A 631 -20.06 -10.06 8.44
CA LYS A 631 -19.63 -11.05 7.46
C LYS A 631 -18.28 -10.68 6.89
N PHE A 632 -18.09 -9.40 6.59
CA PHE A 632 -16.82 -8.82 6.20
C PHE A 632 -16.78 -7.33 6.55
N PHE A 633 -15.57 -6.78 6.59
CA PHE A 633 -15.32 -5.35 6.60
C PHE A 633 -14.99 -4.91 5.18
N LEU A 634 -15.73 -3.94 4.68
CA LEU A 634 -15.45 -3.26 3.42
C LEU A 634 -14.51 -2.10 3.71
N LEU A 635 -13.29 -2.17 3.18
CA LEU A 635 -12.31 -1.10 3.22
C LEU A 635 -12.25 -0.45 1.84
N ARG A 636 -12.41 0.87 1.78
CA ARG A 636 -12.16 1.67 0.58
C ARG A 636 -11.02 2.62 0.86
N GLY A 637 -9.98 2.52 0.05
CA GLY A 637 -8.78 3.33 0.25
C GLY A 637 -8.29 4.00 -1.00
N ILE A 638 -7.45 5.01 -0.79
CA ILE A 638 -6.80 5.80 -1.83
C ILE A 638 -5.29 5.80 -1.64
N GLY A 639 -4.56 5.72 -2.76
CA GLY A 639 -3.11 5.74 -2.78
C GLY A 639 -2.44 4.43 -2.36
N THR A 640 -1.14 4.36 -2.61
CA THR A 640 -0.24 3.26 -2.23
C THR A 640 1.07 3.85 -1.73
N GLY A 641 1.42 3.52 -0.50
CA GLY A 641 2.56 4.05 0.25
C GLY A 641 2.15 5.04 1.33
N ASP A 642 3.16 5.67 1.92
CA ASP A 642 2.98 6.60 3.04
C ASP A 642 2.63 8.04 2.61
N GLY A 643 2.61 8.33 1.31
CA GLY A 643 2.31 9.64 0.76
C GLY A 643 3.44 10.67 0.90
N ASN A 644 4.61 10.29 1.42
CA ASN A 644 5.74 11.20 1.58
C ASN A 644 6.57 11.32 0.29
N GLY A 645 6.99 12.54 -0.03
CA GLY A 645 7.92 12.83 -1.12
C GLY A 645 7.34 12.60 -2.52
N LEU A 646 8.13 11.98 -3.42
CA LEU A 646 7.78 11.81 -4.85
C LEU A 646 6.68 10.78 -5.04
N CYS A 647 5.53 11.19 -5.59
CA CYS A 647 4.54 10.26 -6.12
C CYS A 647 5.02 9.73 -7.48
N LEU A 648 5.34 8.44 -7.56
CA LEU A 648 5.88 7.85 -8.79
C LEU A 648 4.91 7.95 -9.97
N LEU A 649 3.63 7.60 -9.78
CA LEU A 649 2.63 7.72 -10.83
C LEU A 649 2.32 9.19 -11.18
N GLY A 650 2.22 10.06 -10.17
CA GLY A 650 1.95 11.48 -10.38
C GLY A 650 3.10 12.21 -11.08
N ALA A 651 4.34 11.84 -10.81
CA ALA A 651 5.51 12.34 -11.54
C ALA A 651 5.47 11.97 -13.02
N GLY A 652 5.03 10.74 -13.33
CA GLY A 652 4.77 10.29 -14.69
C GLY A 652 3.64 11.08 -15.36
N GLY A 653 2.54 11.34 -14.63
CA GLY A 653 1.44 12.18 -15.08
C GLY A 653 1.87 13.62 -15.39
N LEU A 654 2.67 14.25 -14.52
CA LEU A 654 3.24 15.57 -14.77
C LEU A 654 4.09 15.62 -16.05
N ALA A 655 4.96 14.62 -16.22
CA ALA A 655 5.79 14.53 -17.42
C ALA A 655 4.97 14.35 -18.69
N LYS A 656 3.92 13.48 -18.65
CA LYS A 656 3.09 13.14 -19.81
C LYS A 656 2.07 14.23 -20.14
N ALA A 657 1.23 14.60 -19.18
CA ALA A 657 0.10 15.48 -19.41
C ALA A 657 0.49 16.96 -19.51
N ARG A 658 1.54 17.38 -18.77
CA ARG A 658 1.97 18.79 -18.71
C ARG A 658 3.32 19.06 -19.34
N GLY A 659 4.03 18.04 -19.86
CA GLY A 659 5.37 18.19 -20.43
C GLY A 659 6.41 18.70 -19.42
N ALA A 660 6.16 18.50 -18.12
CA ALA A 660 7.00 19.04 -17.07
C ALA A 660 8.42 18.47 -17.12
N LYS A 661 9.41 19.33 -16.94
CA LYS A 661 10.81 18.93 -16.85
C LYS A 661 11.09 18.32 -15.47
N TYR A 662 12.08 17.43 -15.37
CA TYR A 662 12.39 16.73 -14.11
C TYR A 662 12.65 17.69 -12.94
N ARG A 663 13.23 18.87 -13.15
CA ARG A 663 13.43 19.88 -12.10
C ARG A 663 12.12 20.49 -11.62
N ASP A 664 11.12 20.63 -12.50
CA ASP A 664 9.79 21.13 -12.13
C ASP A 664 9.01 20.05 -11.41
N ILE A 665 9.12 18.78 -11.84
CA ILE A 665 8.58 17.62 -11.14
C ILE A 665 9.15 17.55 -9.71
N LEU A 666 10.48 17.64 -9.57
CA LEU A 666 11.11 17.61 -8.26
C LEU A 666 10.71 18.81 -7.40
N ARG A 667 10.58 20.01 -7.97
CA ARG A 667 10.12 21.21 -7.25
C ARG A 667 8.67 21.05 -6.77
N HIS A 668 7.82 20.36 -7.55
CA HIS A 668 6.43 20.09 -7.19
C HIS A 668 6.33 19.22 -5.93
N TYR A 669 7.04 18.10 -5.88
CA TYR A 669 7.00 17.18 -4.75
C TYR A 669 7.94 17.57 -3.59
N PHE A 670 8.95 18.34 -3.85
CA PHE A 670 9.97 18.77 -2.89
C PHE A 670 10.19 20.29 -2.94
N PRO A 671 9.15 21.09 -2.64
CA PRO A 671 9.22 22.56 -2.82
C PRO A 671 10.29 23.25 -1.96
N LEU A 672 10.72 22.62 -0.86
CA LEU A 672 11.72 23.14 0.06
C LEU A 672 13.15 22.74 -0.29
N TYR A 673 13.36 21.84 -1.29
CA TYR A 673 14.66 21.28 -1.61
C TYR A 673 15.15 21.74 -2.98
N LYS A 674 16.46 21.73 -3.17
CA LYS A 674 17.12 22.14 -4.41
C LYS A 674 17.90 20.99 -5.01
N VAL A 675 17.92 20.88 -6.33
CA VAL A 675 18.79 19.95 -7.05
C VAL A 675 20.20 20.53 -7.07
N GLY A 676 21.17 19.76 -6.59
CA GLY A 676 22.59 20.09 -6.56
C GLY A 676 23.46 18.84 -6.69
N LYS A 677 24.76 18.95 -6.49
CA LYS A 677 25.67 17.79 -6.44
C LYS A 677 26.01 17.44 -5.00
N ALA A 678 26.05 16.15 -4.69
CA ALA A 678 26.54 15.68 -3.39
C ALA A 678 28.01 16.07 -3.23
N ARG A 679 28.35 16.72 -2.12
CA ARG A 679 29.74 16.98 -1.71
C ARG A 679 30.32 15.80 -0.95
#